data_1d4c0355233100a33d1a3bd5b1d323f6
#
_entry.id   1d4c0355233100a33d1a3bd5b1d323f6
#
_cell.length_a   1.000
_cell.length_b   1.000
_cell.length_c   1.000
_cell.angle_alpha   90.00
_cell.angle_beta   90.00
_cell.angle_gamma   90.00
#
_symmetry.space_group_name_H-M   'P 1'
#
loop_
_entity.id
_entity.type
_entity.pdbx_description
1 polymer ?
#
loop_
_entity_poly.entity_id
_entity_poly.type
_entity_poly.pdbx_seq_one_letter_code
_entity_poly.pdbx_strand_id
1 'polypeptide(L)'
;MGDSRLIHDRYRLLDRIGRGGMGEVWRARDESLGRQVAVKCLKPVGPQHDQAFSRVLRERFRREARVAAALQHRGITVVHDFGESEGVLYLVMELLQGRNLSQVLEDNKQHPLPVDEVVEVAGQVAAALAYTHDQGVVHRDLKPANIVRLDDGTVKICDFGIARLGHDIGLTSRLTGTGIAMGTPHYMSPEQISGSEVDRRSDLYSFGCVLYEIATGVPPFDLDDAWAILVGHRDTPPRPPRGHRAELPERLERIILDLLAKEPAGRPDSARELADRVSALRAVPAVAAAGRTGPTGPPGTSGHEDAGRSAGVPEPVGRAARLPSWTRGMTTGHKAAGAGPRTTPPDPAAGLSGEWIARPATGARPGPAPQERPAPDPAALTALAGRHTAGLSLGRLGRWTEAGEVHRAVAAEREHLLGPEHPDTLASRYEVAFALSRTGRAADALRAYKRVTEARIRVLGADHPDTLAARQEMAYVLGRLGRPFDAHQVYLSVLAARERTMGPDHPDTLRCRHNLAFNLGRLGRLEDSYGMAGEVAAARARVLGAEHPDTLVTRYEVAYLLGRLGRWTEALETYREVAAARARALGPDHADTLAARYETGVSLGRLGRTGEALDLYRGLVGDRARVQGPTHPETLRARHGIGVNLGRLGRWVDALAESRDVCALRERVLGPDHPDTLVSRREVAVGLGWLGRWADALTEYRGVADARERVLGADHPDTLAARNDEAHCLERLGRGKEAAGLYRRVAALRQWPAAGGA
;
A
#
# COMPACT_ATOMS: atom_id res chain seq x y z
N MET A 1 19.39 13.89 -45.12
CA MET A 1 19.53 12.45 -45.33
C MET A 1 20.03 11.92 -43.99
N GLY A 2 19.17 11.33 -43.18
CA GLY A 2 19.55 10.91 -41.85
C GLY A 2 20.41 9.63 -41.93
N ASP A 3 21.45 9.58 -41.10
CA ASP A 3 22.28 8.40 -40.88
C ASP A 3 21.38 7.22 -40.48
N SER A 4 21.23 6.26 -41.43
CA SER A 4 20.49 5.03 -41.18
C SER A 4 21.33 4.15 -40.27
N ARG A 5 21.03 4.15 -38.97
CA ARG A 5 21.76 3.35 -37.98
C ARG A 5 21.56 1.87 -38.27
N LEU A 6 22.68 1.15 -38.38
CA LEU A 6 22.74 -0.31 -38.58
C LEU A 6 22.94 -0.99 -37.23
N ILE A 7 22.06 -1.91 -36.87
CA ILE A 7 22.17 -2.71 -35.64
C ILE A 7 22.76 -4.08 -36.02
N HIS A 8 23.83 -4.45 -35.34
CA HIS A 8 24.53 -5.72 -35.49
C HIS A 8 24.89 -6.07 -36.97
N ASP A 9 25.27 -5.05 -37.75
CA ASP A 9 25.61 -5.14 -39.17
C ASP A 9 24.56 -5.82 -40.06
N ARG A 10 23.31 -5.96 -39.54
CA ARG A 10 22.23 -6.67 -40.21
C ARG A 10 20.91 -5.88 -40.30
N TYR A 11 20.52 -5.19 -39.26
CA TYR A 11 19.20 -4.54 -39.22
C TYR A 11 19.34 -3.04 -39.44
N ARG A 12 18.95 -2.56 -40.59
CA ARG A 12 18.95 -1.15 -40.95
C ARG A 12 17.68 -0.50 -40.47
N LEU A 13 17.77 0.40 -39.48
CA LEU A 13 16.65 1.15 -38.97
C LEU A 13 16.18 2.17 -40.02
N LEU A 14 14.91 2.20 -40.34
CA LEU A 14 14.28 3.08 -41.33
C LEU A 14 13.57 4.26 -40.64
N ASP A 15 12.41 4.01 -40.07
CA ASP A 15 11.63 5.00 -39.37
C ASP A 15 11.11 4.45 -38.01
N ARG A 16 10.90 5.38 -37.09
CA ARG A 16 10.41 5.02 -35.75
C ARG A 16 8.89 4.92 -35.78
N ILE A 17 8.38 3.72 -35.47
CA ILE A 17 6.95 3.41 -35.45
C ILE A 17 6.33 3.45 -34.06
N GLY A 18 7.17 3.47 -32.99
CA GLY A 18 6.68 3.56 -31.61
C GLY A 18 7.74 4.08 -30.64
N ARG A 19 7.27 4.74 -29.55
CA ARG A 19 8.11 5.18 -28.44
C ARG A 19 7.37 4.92 -27.14
N GLY A 20 8.00 4.23 -26.20
CA GLY A 20 7.43 3.93 -24.90
C GLY A 20 8.45 4.09 -23.76
N GLY A 21 8.02 3.87 -22.55
CA GLY A 21 8.85 4.00 -21.36
C GLY A 21 10.10 3.11 -21.36
N MET A 22 10.03 1.92 -21.98
CA MET A 22 11.10 0.93 -22.02
C MET A 22 12.03 1.07 -23.25
N GLY A 23 11.65 1.85 -24.28
CA GLY A 23 12.46 1.95 -25.46
C GLY A 23 11.74 2.52 -26.67
N GLU A 24 12.33 2.30 -27.84
CA GLU A 24 11.80 2.74 -29.12
C GLU A 24 11.62 1.54 -30.05
N VAL A 25 10.54 1.53 -30.82
CA VAL A 25 10.28 0.51 -31.86
C VAL A 25 10.47 1.15 -33.23
N TRP A 26 11.30 0.51 -34.03
CA TRP A 26 11.66 0.98 -35.36
C TRP A 26 11.18 0.01 -36.43
N ARG A 27 10.67 0.51 -37.51
CA ARG A 27 10.60 -0.26 -38.75
C ARG A 27 12.03 -0.37 -39.29
N ALA A 28 12.43 -1.57 -39.62
CA ALA A 28 13.79 -1.86 -40.07
C ALA A 28 13.78 -2.84 -41.23
N ARG A 29 14.91 -2.90 -41.95
CA ARG A 29 15.16 -3.87 -42.98
C ARG A 29 16.22 -4.88 -42.51
N ASP A 30 15.89 -6.14 -42.56
CA ASP A 30 16.86 -7.24 -42.39
C ASP A 30 17.65 -7.37 -43.73
N GLU A 31 18.84 -6.82 -43.77
CA GLU A 31 19.69 -6.81 -44.98
C GLU A 31 20.10 -8.22 -45.43
N SER A 32 20.16 -9.17 -44.48
CA SER A 32 20.53 -10.56 -44.79
C SER A 32 19.40 -11.35 -45.44
N LEU A 33 18.14 -11.08 -45.05
CA LEU A 33 16.98 -11.80 -45.57
C LEU A 33 16.10 -10.94 -46.52
N GLY A 34 16.44 -9.67 -46.73
CA GLY A 34 15.76 -8.76 -47.64
C GLY A 34 14.30 -8.41 -47.23
N ARG A 35 13.89 -8.66 -45.97
CA ARG A 35 12.54 -8.46 -45.47
C ARG A 35 12.43 -7.25 -44.51
N GLN A 36 11.24 -6.72 -44.37
CA GLN A 36 10.95 -5.72 -43.34
C GLN A 36 10.66 -6.40 -42.01
N VAL A 37 11.10 -5.80 -40.89
CA VAL A 37 10.95 -6.27 -39.52
C VAL A 37 10.68 -5.08 -38.61
N ALA A 38 10.16 -5.33 -37.44
CA ALA A 38 10.11 -4.37 -36.32
C ALA A 38 11.28 -4.64 -35.37
N VAL A 39 12.05 -3.60 -35.02
CA VAL A 39 13.16 -3.70 -34.06
C VAL A 39 12.85 -2.83 -32.85
N LYS A 40 12.70 -3.47 -31.71
CA LYS A 40 12.52 -2.79 -30.42
C LYS A 40 13.89 -2.62 -29.75
N CYS A 41 14.35 -1.38 -29.64
CA CYS A 41 15.58 -0.99 -28.97
C CYS A 41 15.25 -0.60 -27.52
N LEU A 42 15.78 -1.33 -26.56
CA LEU A 42 15.58 -1.03 -25.14
C LEU A 42 16.58 0.05 -24.70
N LYS A 43 16.07 1.07 -24.00
CA LYS A 43 16.96 2.09 -23.43
C LYS A 43 17.86 1.46 -22.38
N PRO A 44 19.16 1.86 -22.33
CA PRO A 44 20.03 1.49 -21.22
C PRO A 44 19.39 1.98 -19.91
N VAL A 45 19.11 1.04 -19.01
CA VAL A 45 18.44 1.35 -17.75
C VAL A 45 19.42 1.14 -16.61
N GLY A 46 19.66 2.18 -15.82
CA GLY A 46 20.52 2.15 -14.64
C GLY A 46 21.77 3.02 -14.76
N PRO A 47 22.53 3.18 -13.68
CA PRO A 47 23.80 3.90 -13.71
C PRO A 47 24.76 3.20 -14.65
N GLN A 48 25.35 3.92 -15.59
CA GLN A 48 26.27 3.41 -16.61
C GLN A 48 27.51 2.69 -16.04
N HIS A 49 27.70 2.63 -14.73
CA HIS A 49 28.87 2.14 -14.01
C HIS A 49 28.64 0.86 -13.19
N ASP A 50 27.39 0.34 -13.11
CA ASP A 50 27.11 -0.91 -12.37
C ASP A 50 27.13 -2.11 -13.31
N GLN A 51 28.30 -2.73 -13.42
CA GLN A 51 28.54 -3.93 -14.27
C GLN A 51 27.74 -5.14 -13.78
N ALA A 52 27.52 -5.29 -12.47
CA ALA A 52 26.77 -6.42 -11.91
C ALA A 52 25.28 -6.30 -12.26
N PHE A 53 24.71 -5.12 -12.15
CA PHE A 53 23.34 -4.82 -12.55
C PHE A 53 23.12 -5.05 -14.06
N SER A 54 24.03 -4.53 -14.87
CA SER A 54 23.98 -4.70 -16.33
C SER A 54 24.04 -6.18 -16.76
N ARG A 55 24.82 -7.01 -16.04
CA ARG A 55 24.91 -8.45 -16.30
C ARG A 55 23.60 -9.17 -15.99
N VAL A 56 22.99 -8.91 -14.83
CA VAL A 56 21.71 -9.49 -14.43
C VAL A 56 20.58 -9.10 -15.41
N LEU A 57 20.57 -7.83 -15.86
CA LEU A 57 19.61 -7.34 -16.84
C LEU A 57 19.75 -8.08 -18.19
N ARG A 58 20.98 -8.26 -18.68
CA ARG A 58 21.26 -8.99 -19.94
C ARG A 58 20.83 -10.45 -19.86
N GLU A 59 21.14 -11.13 -18.76
CA GLU A 59 20.77 -12.54 -18.58
C GLU A 59 19.26 -12.73 -18.54
N ARG A 60 18.54 -11.85 -17.82
CA ARG A 60 17.08 -11.87 -17.79
C ARG A 60 16.47 -11.55 -19.15
N PHE A 61 16.94 -10.51 -19.82
CA PHE A 61 16.49 -10.18 -21.17
C PHE A 61 16.65 -11.37 -22.14
N ARG A 62 17.80 -12.04 -22.14
CA ARG A 62 18.05 -13.22 -22.97
C ARG A 62 17.10 -14.38 -22.63
N ARG A 63 16.76 -14.54 -21.36
CA ARG A 63 15.81 -15.57 -20.93
C ARG A 63 14.39 -15.26 -21.42
N GLU A 64 13.89 -14.05 -21.18
CA GLU A 64 12.54 -13.63 -21.61
C GLU A 64 12.41 -13.61 -23.14
N ALA A 65 13.45 -13.14 -23.84
CA ALA A 65 13.47 -13.15 -25.30
C ALA A 65 13.43 -14.59 -25.89
N ARG A 66 14.10 -15.56 -25.27
CA ARG A 66 14.03 -16.98 -25.68
C ARG A 66 12.62 -17.55 -25.47
N VAL A 67 11.97 -17.21 -24.34
CA VAL A 67 10.61 -17.64 -24.07
C VAL A 67 9.64 -17.06 -25.10
N ALA A 68 9.75 -15.76 -25.39
CA ALA A 68 8.94 -15.10 -26.42
C ALA A 68 9.18 -15.68 -27.83
N ALA A 69 10.44 -16.00 -28.18
CA ALA A 69 10.78 -16.58 -29.47
C ALA A 69 10.28 -18.03 -29.65
N ALA A 70 10.00 -18.74 -28.56
CA ALA A 70 9.45 -20.10 -28.62
C ALA A 70 7.91 -20.11 -28.87
N LEU A 71 7.24 -18.98 -28.71
CA LEU A 71 5.78 -18.91 -28.92
C LEU A 71 5.43 -18.86 -30.41
N GLN A 72 4.60 -19.81 -30.85
CA GLN A 72 4.16 -19.93 -32.25
C GLN A 72 2.64 -20.07 -32.32
N HIS A 73 1.97 -18.94 -32.47
CA HIS A 73 0.51 -18.90 -32.60
C HIS A 73 0.09 -17.72 -33.48
N ARG A 74 -0.98 -17.90 -34.28
CA ARG A 74 -1.46 -16.84 -35.22
C ARG A 74 -1.80 -15.51 -34.52
N GLY A 75 -2.24 -15.56 -33.28
CA GLY A 75 -2.61 -14.39 -32.44
C GLY A 75 -1.46 -13.85 -31.59
N ILE A 76 -0.21 -14.24 -31.86
CA ILE A 76 0.97 -13.81 -31.12
C ILE A 76 2.01 -13.26 -32.10
N THR A 77 2.69 -12.17 -31.73
CA THR A 77 3.77 -11.59 -32.53
C THR A 77 4.98 -12.50 -32.52
N VAL A 78 5.47 -12.85 -33.72
CA VAL A 78 6.63 -13.72 -33.88
C VAL A 78 7.93 -12.94 -33.59
N VAL A 79 8.75 -13.46 -32.70
CA VAL A 79 10.11 -12.94 -32.43
C VAL A 79 11.10 -13.69 -33.34
N HIS A 80 11.86 -12.93 -34.12
CA HIS A 80 12.80 -13.45 -35.10
C HIS A 80 14.23 -13.54 -34.59
N ASP A 81 14.63 -12.55 -33.76
CA ASP A 81 16.02 -12.45 -33.28
C ASP A 81 16.08 -11.52 -32.07
N PHE A 82 17.15 -11.60 -31.29
CA PHE A 82 17.44 -10.69 -30.19
C PHE A 82 18.92 -10.63 -29.90
N GLY A 83 19.41 -9.52 -29.39
CA GLY A 83 20.81 -9.35 -29.07
C GLY A 83 21.17 -8.05 -28.39
N GLU A 84 22.44 -7.74 -28.45
CA GLU A 84 23.00 -6.49 -27.93
C GLU A 84 23.93 -5.89 -29.00
N SER A 85 23.77 -4.60 -29.27
CA SER A 85 24.62 -3.83 -30.17
C SER A 85 24.98 -2.50 -29.53
N GLU A 86 26.26 -2.19 -29.40
CA GLU A 86 26.76 -0.95 -28.76
C GLU A 86 26.18 -0.69 -27.36
N GLY A 87 25.94 -1.77 -26.56
CA GLY A 87 25.35 -1.66 -25.22
C GLY A 87 23.82 -1.46 -25.19
N VAL A 88 23.17 -1.47 -26.38
CA VAL A 88 21.72 -1.41 -26.52
C VAL A 88 21.18 -2.81 -26.75
N LEU A 89 20.26 -3.27 -25.88
CA LEU A 89 19.55 -4.52 -26.07
C LEU A 89 18.47 -4.32 -27.13
N TYR A 90 18.35 -5.26 -28.07
CA TYR A 90 17.34 -5.18 -29.13
C TYR A 90 16.59 -6.50 -29.31
N LEU A 91 15.34 -6.40 -29.73
CA LEU A 91 14.45 -7.51 -30.08
C LEU A 91 13.93 -7.28 -31.49
N VAL A 92 14.10 -8.26 -32.37
CA VAL A 92 13.61 -8.24 -33.75
C VAL A 92 12.36 -9.10 -33.86
N MET A 93 11.29 -8.55 -34.37
CA MET A 93 10.01 -9.23 -34.50
C MET A 93 9.36 -8.97 -35.85
N GLU A 94 8.32 -9.71 -36.18
CA GLU A 94 7.53 -9.45 -37.37
C GLU A 94 6.98 -8.02 -37.35
N LEU A 95 6.97 -7.38 -38.53
CA LEU A 95 6.35 -6.08 -38.69
C LEU A 95 4.86 -6.27 -38.90
N LEU A 96 4.07 -5.80 -37.92
CA LEU A 96 2.60 -5.88 -37.96
C LEU A 96 2.03 -4.74 -38.80
N GLN A 97 1.31 -5.08 -39.87
CA GLN A 97 0.56 -4.11 -40.69
C GLN A 97 -0.86 -4.03 -40.16
N GLY A 98 -1.17 -2.95 -39.43
CA GLY A 98 -2.42 -2.77 -38.75
C GLY A 98 -2.33 -1.68 -37.68
N ARG A 99 -3.35 -1.59 -36.83
CA ARG A 99 -3.44 -0.62 -35.72
C ARG A 99 -3.66 -1.31 -34.39
N ASN A 100 -3.01 -0.82 -33.34
CA ASN A 100 -3.32 -1.30 -32.00
C ASN A 100 -4.69 -0.77 -31.52
N LEU A 101 -5.28 -1.43 -30.52
CA LEU A 101 -6.64 -1.06 -30.06
C LEU A 101 -6.70 0.34 -29.45
N SER A 102 -5.60 0.91 -28.89
CA SER A 102 -5.57 2.31 -28.47
C SER A 102 -5.75 3.25 -29.65
N GLN A 103 -5.02 3.01 -30.75
CA GLN A 103 -5.16 3.79 -31.98
C GLN A 103 -6.54 3.65 -32.60
N VAL A 104 -7.13 2.45 -32.55
CA VAL A 104 -8.49 2.23 -33.06
C VAL A 104 -9.51 3.03 -32.26
N LEU A 105 -9.38 3.08 -30.91
CA LEU A 105 -10.24 3.89 -30.06
C LEU A 105 -10.04 5.40 -30.28
N GLU A 106 -8.78 5.85 -30.39
CA GLU A 106 -8.45 7.26 -30.67
C GLU A 106 -9.05 7.73 -32.01
N ASP A 107 -8.87 6.95 -33.09
CA ASP A 107 -9.41 7.24 -34.40
C ASP A 107 -10.95 7.26 -34.40
N ASN A 108 -11.57 6.41 -33.57
CA ASN A 108 -13.02 6.38 -33.36
C ASN A 108 -13.50 7.43 -32.34
N LYS A 109 -12.65 8.39 -31.96
CA LYS A 109 -12.95 9.46 -30.98
C LYS A 109 -13.53 8.94 -29.68
N GLN A 110 -12.94 7.86 -29.17
CA GLN A 110 -13.37 7.16 -27.96
C GLN A 110 -14.81 6.63 -28.01
N HIS A 111 -15.41 6.45 -29.18
CA HIS A 111 -16.67 5.74 -29.31
C HIS A 111 -16.43 4.23 -29.22
N PRO A 112 -17.36 3.48 -28.61
CA PRO A 112 -17.24 2.04 -28.47
C PRO A 112 -17.24 1.33 -29.84
N LEU A 113 -16.53 0.21 -29.93
CA LEU A 113 -16.53 -0.62 -31.13
C LEU A 113 -17.90 -1.31 -31.35
N PRO A 114 -18.26 -1.66 -32.60
CA PRO A 114 -19.40 -2.54 -32.85
C PRO A 114 -19.34 -3.82 -32.03
N VAL A 115 -20.48 -4.29 -31.54
CA VAL A 115 -20.54 -5.47 -30.64
C VAL A 115 -19.89 -6.69 -31.28
N ASP A 116 -20.13 -6.90 -32.58
CA ASP A 116 -19.55 -8.04 -33.31
C ASP A 116 -18.03 -7.99 -33.36
N GLU A 117 -17.45 -6.77 -33.49
CA GLU A 117 -16.01 -6.57 -33.45
C GLU A 117 -15.45 -6.82 -32.04
N VAL A 118 -16.15 -6.39 -30.98
CA VAL A 118 -15.76 -6.67 -29.59
C VAL A 118 -15.72 -8.19 -29.36
N VAL A 119 -16.74 -8.90 -29.83
CA VAL A 119 -16.82 -10.39 -29.69
C VAL A 119 -15.73 -11.06 -30.52
N GLU A 120 -15.39 -10.50 -31.69
CA GLU A 120 -14.31 -11.04 -32.53
C GLU A 120 -12.94 -10.88 -31.85
N VAL A 121 -12.61 -9.68 -31.37
CA VAL A 121 -11.40 -9.42 -30.61
C VAL A 121 -11.34 -10.33 -29.38
N ALA A 122 -12.46 -10.45 -28.63
CA ALA A 122 -12.54 -11.29 -27.44
C ALA A 122 -12.17 -12.76 -27.74
N GLY A 123 -12.69 -13.32 -28.83
CA GLY A 123 -12.42 -14.72 -29.20
C GLY A 123 -10.97 -14.96 -29.63
N GLN A 124 -10.41 -14.05 -30.45
CA GLN A 124 -9.05 -14.19 -30.93
C GLN A 124 -8.00 -14.02 -29.82
N VAL A 125 -8.19 -13.02 -28.95
CA VAL A 125 -7.29 -12.77 -27.80
C VAL A 125 -7.39 -13.91 -26.77
N ALA A 126 -8.62 -14.40 -26.47
CA ALA A 126 -8.81 -15.54 -25.56
C ALA A 126 -8.09 -16.81 -26.06
N ALA A 127 -8.15 -17.08 -27.38
CA ALA A 127 -7.42 -18.20 -27.98
C ALA A 127 -5.89 -18.04 -27.88
N ALA A 128 -5.38 -16.83 -28.10
CA ALA A 128 -3.96 -16.53 -27.97
C ALA A 128 -3.48 -16.67 -26.51
N LEU A 129 -4.24 -16.14 -25.55
CA LEU A 129 -3.95 -16.29 -24.12
C LEU A 129 -4.03 -17.76 -23.67
N ALA A 130 -4.99 -18.54 -24.16
CA ALA A 130 -5.08 -19.96 -23.83
C ALA A 130 -3.80 -20.70 -24.24
N TYR A 131 -3.31 -20.43 -25.47
CA TYR A 131 -2.06 -21.02 -25.94
C TYR A 131 -0.86 -20.61 -25.06
N THR A 132 -0.70 -19.32 -24.72
CA THR A 132 0.44 -18.88 -23.91
C THR A 132 0.40 -19.41 -22.50
N HIS A 133 -0.77 -19.47 -21.89
CA HIS A 133 -0.98 -20.02 -20.55
C HIS A 133 -0.69 -21.53 -20.51
N ASP A 134 -1.04 -22.29 -21.57
CA ASP A 134 -0.68 -23.70 -21.70
C ASP A 134 0.85 -23.90 -21.83
N GLN A 135 1.58 -22.92 -22.35
CA GLN A 135 3.06 -22.89 -22.36
C GLN A 135 3.69 -22.35 -21.05
N GLY A 136 2.87 -22.09 -20.02
CA GLY A 136 3.33 -21.51 -18.74
C GLY A 136 3.76 -20.05 -18.82
N VAL A 137 3.35 -19.31 -19.86
CA VAL A 137 3.72 -17.90 -20.09
C VAL A 137 2.54 -17.00 -19.74
N VAL A 138 2.78 -16.05 -18.83
CA VAL A 138 1.81 -15.01 -18.41
C VAL A 138 2.31 -13.67 -18.97
N HIS A 139 1.43 -12.90 -19.60
CA HIS A 139 1.77 -11.65 -20.29
C HIS A 139 2.10 -10.50 -19.34
N ARG A 140 1.29 -10.28 -18.31
CA ARG A 140 1.46 -9.33 -17.20
C ARG A 140 1.34 -7.82 -17.53
N ASP A 141 1.26 -7.44 -18.80
CA ASP A 141 1.07 -6.04 -19.25
C ASP A 141 0.10 -5.98 -20.43
N LEU A 142 -1.02 -6.68 -20.32
CA LEU A 142 -2.04 -6.69 -21.38
C LEU A 142 -2.84 -5.38 -21.33
N LYS A 143 -2.83 -4.65 -22.46
CA LYS A 143 -3.51 -3.36 -22.62
C LYS A 143 -3.81 -3.11 -24.10
N PRO A 144 -4.68 -2.15 -24.47
CA PRO A 144 -5.03 -1.87 -25.86
C PRO A 144 -3.82 -1.61 -26.76
N ALA A 145 -2.80 -0.93 -26.25
CA ALA A 145 -1.57 -0.64 -27.01
C ALA A 145 -0.76 -1.90 -27.40
N ASN A 146 -0.95 -3.02 -26.67
CA ASN A 146 -0.25 -4.29 -26.88
C ASN A 146 -1.11 -5.32 -27.64
N ILE A 147 -2.28 -4.92 -28.17
CA ILE A 147 -3.15 -5.76 -29.00
C ILE A 147 -3.31 -5.07 -30.34
N VAL A 148 -2.82 -5.67 -31.38
CA VAL A 148 -2.81 -5.12 -32.76
C VAL A 148 -3.84 -5.87 -33.60
N ARG A 149 -4.74 -5.12 -34.22
CA ARG A 149 -5.64 -5.63 -35.27
C ARG A 149 -5.00 -5.34 -36.63
N LEU A 150 -4.72 -6.41 -37.36
CA LEU A 150 -4.15 -6.34 -38.70
C LEU A 150 -5.24 -5.96 -39.74
N ASP A 151 -4.79 -5.56 -40.92
CA ASP A 151 -5.68 -5.13 -42.03
C ASP A 151 -6.57 -6.30 -42.55
N ASP A 152 -6.15 -7.57 -42.32
CA ASP A 152 -6.92 -8.77 -42.65
C ASP A 152 -7.93 -9.20 -41.54
N GLY A 153 -8.04 -8.41 -40.47
CA GLY A 153 -8.89 -8.69 -39.29
C GLY A 153 -8.26 -9.62 -38.26
N THR A 154 -7.05 -10.14 -38.50
CA THR A 154 -6.33 -10.94 -37.48
C THR A 154 -5.94 -10.07 -36.30
N VAL A 155 -6.15 -10.56 -35.07
CA VAL A 155 -5.73 -9.87 -33.84
C VAL A 155 -4.51 -10.55 -33.27
N LYS A 156 -3.45 -9.78 -33.00
CA LYS A 156 -2.20 -10.28 -32.41
C LYS A 156 -1.85 -9.56 -31.11
N ILE A 157 -1.41 -10.33 -30.14
CA ILE A 157 -0.82 -9.81 -28.88
C ILE A 157 0.67 -9.62 -29.08
N CYS A 158 1.20 -8.47 -28.68
CA CYS A 158 2.62 -8.13 -28.75
C CYS A 158 3.20 -7.84 -27.35
N ASP A 159 4.53 -7.79 -27.26
CA ASP A 159 5.28 -7.42 -26.05
C ASP A 159 5.19 -8.42 -24.88
N PHE A 160 5.16 -9.73 -25.16
CA PHE A 160 5.24 -10.79 -24.14
C PHE A 160 6.51 -10.72 -23.29
N GLY A 161 6.38 -10.77 -21.97
CA GLY A 161 7.46 -11.06 -21.01
C GLY A 161 8.46 -9.94 -20.75
N ILE A 162 8.62 -8.93 -21.65
CA ILE A 162 9.61 -7.85 -21.48
C ILE A 162 9.28 -6.91 -20.32
N ALA A 163 8.00 -6.81 -19.94
CA ALA A 163 7.56 -6.05 -18.78
C ALA A 163 8.11 -6.59 -17.44
N ARG A 164 8.46 -7.88 -17.37
CA ARG A 164 9.05 -8.51 -16.19
C ARG A 164 10.45 -7.96 -15.88
N LEU A 165 11.21 -7.54 -16.90
CA LEU A 165 12.52 -6.89 -16.74
C LEU A 165 12.43 -5.60 -15.92
N GLY A 166 11.33 -4.85 -16.01
CA GLY A 166 11.10 -3.64 -15.24
C GLY A 166 10.59 -3.92 -13.81
N HIS A 167 9.76 -4.94 -13.65
CA HIS A 167 9.06 -5.22 -12.39
C HIS A 167 9.94 -5.96 -11.37
N ASP A 168 10.63 -7.02 -11.80
CA ASP A 168 11.44 -7.89 -10.93
C ASP A 168 12.80 -7.27 -10.52
N ILE A 169 13.25 -6.23 -11.22
CA ILE A 169 14.52 -5.53 -10.92
C ILE A 169 14.29 -4.31 -9.99
N GLY A 170 13.08 -4.08 -9.53
CA GLY A 170 12.75 -2.86 -8.77
C GLY A 170 12.90 -1.59 -9.62
N LEU A 171 12.90 -1.72 -10.97
CA LEU A 171 13.02 -0.60 -11.88
C LEU A 171 11.79 0.30 -11.85
N THR A 172 10.61 -0.25 -11.58
CA THR A 172 9.39 0.53 -11.32
C THR A 172 9.54 1.43 -10.10
N SER A 173 10.36 1.06 -9.12
CA SER A 173 10.66 1.92 -7.96
C SER A 173 11.86 2.86 -8.18
N ARG A 174 12.76 2.56 -9.13
CA ARG A 174 13.97 3.38 -9.40
C ARG A 174 13.81 4.38 -10.56
N LEU A 175 12.88 4.14 -11.48
CA LEU A 175 12.68 4.98 -12.68
C LEU A 175 11.65 6.11 -12.52
N THR A 176 11.01 6.23 -11.38
CA THR A 176 10.05 7.32 -11.10
C THR A 176 10.70 8.58 -10.52
N GLY A 177 11.98 8.83 -10.79
CA GLY A 177 12.61 10.13 -10.51
C GLY A 177 11.97 11.32 -11.26
N THR A 178 11.05 11.05 -12.19
CA THR A 178 10.34 12.06 -12.99
C THR A 178 8.82 12.03 -12.83
N GLY A 179 8.27 11.32 -11.83
CA GLY A 179 6.82 11.39 -11.52
C GLY A 179 5.89 10.70 -12.53
N ILE A 180 6.42 9.95 -13.50
CA ILE A 180 5.62 9.21 -14.47
C ILE A 180 5.66 7.73 -14.09
N ALA A 181 4.53 7.20 -13.62
CA ALA A 181 4.35 5.77 -13.40
C ALA A 181 4.63 5.05 -14.74
N MET A 182 5.59 4.11 -14.73
CA MET A 182 5.90 3.32 -15.91
C MET A 182 4.85 2.20 -16.04
N GLY A 183 3.84 2.44 -16.84
CA GLY A 183 2.66 1.61 -17.08
C GLY A 183 1.38 2.41 -16.84
N THR A 184 0.42 2.24 -17.73
CA THR A 184 -0.90 2.85 -17.60
C THR A 184 -1.65 2.09 -16.51
N PRO A 185 -2.01 2.67 -15.36
CA PRO A 185 -2.60 1.96 -14.21
C PRO A 185 -3.98 1.35 -14.52
N HIS A 186 -4.61 1.75 -15.63
CA HIS A 186 -5.98 1.38 -16.05
C HIS A 186 -6.21 -0.10 -16.34
N TYR A 187 -5.15 -0.92 -16.42
CA TYR A 187 -5.25 -2.35 -16.80
C TYR A 187 -4.57 -3.29 -15.80
N MET A 188 -4.08 -2.76 -14.66
CA MET A 188 -3.41 -3.56 -13.64
C MET A 188 -4.41 -4.41 -12.86
N SER A 189 -4.10 -5.68 -12.66
CA SER A 189 -4.92 -6.56 -11.82
C SER A 189 -4.76 -6.24 -10.32
N PRO A 190 -5.78 -6.55 -9.48
CA PRO A 190 -5.72 -6.34 -8.03
C PRO A 190 -4.49 -6.98 -7.36
N GLU A 191 -4.11 -8.19 -7.79
CA GLU A 191 -2.93 -8.90 -7.30
C GLU A 191 -1.62 -8.24 -7.72
N GLN A 192 -1.52 -7.67 -8.93
CA GLN A 192 -0.35 -6.88 -9.34
C GLN A 192 -0.20 -5.60 -8.50
N ILE A 193 -1.32 -4.93 -8.20
CA ILE A 193 -1.35 -3.72 -7.37
C ILE A 193 -0.98 -4.05 -5.92
N SER A 194 -1.44 -5.20 -5.41
CA SER A 194 -1.21 -5.64 -4.03
C SER A 194 0.15 -6.31 -3.84
N GLY A 195 0.89 -6.59 -4.94
CA GLY A 195 2.16 -7.33 -4.88
C GLY A 195 1.99 -8.80 -4.51
N SER A 196 0.80 -9.36 -4.73
CA SER A 196 0.50 -10.79 -4.52
C SER A 196 1.02 -11.64 -5.69
N GLU A 197 0.91 -12.96 -5.57
CA GLU A 197 1.32 -13.86 -6.65
C GLU A 197 0.50 -13.62 -7.92
N VAL A 198 1.19 -13.37 -9.04
CA VAL A 198 0.62 -13.06 -10.34
C VAL A 198 0.62 -14.30 -11.20
N ASP A 199 -0.56 -14.85 -11.47
CA ASP A 199 -0.79 -16.01 -12.32
C ASP A 199 -1.50 -15.67 -13.65
N ARG A 200 -1.95 -16.68 -14.39
CA ARG A 200 -2.69 -16.52 -15.66
C ARG A 200 -4.00 -15.73 -15.52
N ARG A 201 -4.62 -15.71 -14.34
CA ARG A 201 -5.86 -14.98 -14.07
C ARG A 201 -5.66 -13.48 -14.01
N SER A 202 -4.42 -13.03 -13.82
CA SER A 202 -4.05 -11.59 -13.92
C SER A 202 -4.21 -11.08 -15.34
N ASP A 203 -3.80 -11.87 -16.36
CA ASP A 203 -4.01 -11.52 -17.76
C ASP A 203 -5.50 -11.47 -18.11
N LEU A 204 -6.32 -12.36 -17.53
CA LEU A 204 -7.77 -12.36 -17.72
C LEU A 204 -8.42 -11.10 -17.18
N TYR A 205 -7.96 -10.60 -16.02
CA TYR A 205 -8.42 -9.31 -15.48
C TYR A 205 -8.04 -8.13 -16.38
N SER A 206 -6.76 -8.07 -16.77
CA SER A 206 -6.27 -7.01 -17.68
C SER A 206 -7.01 -7.04 -19.00
N PHE A 207 -7.32 -8.21 -19.52
CA PHE A 207 -8.14 -8.36 -20.71
C PHE A 207 -9.60 -7.95 -20.47
N GLY A 208 -10.16 -8.20 -19.29
CA GLY A 208 -11.46 -7.68 -18.87
C GLY A 208 -11.52 -6.16 -18.93
N CYS A 209 -10.44 -5.45 -18.53
CA CYS A 209 -10.32 -4.00 -18.65
C CYS A 209 -10.31 -3.56 -20.13
N VAL A 210 -9.57 -4.25 -20.99
CA VAL A 210 -9.55 -3.97 -22.44
C VAL A 210 -10.92 -4.18 -23.05
N LEU A 211 -11.60 -5.30 -22.76
CA LEU A 211 -12.94 -5.57 -23.27
C LEU A 211 -13.96 -4.54 -22.80
N TYR A 212 -13.87 -4.13 -21.54
CA TYR A 212 -14.72 -3.05 -21.01
C TYR A 212 -14.56 -1.78 -21.83
N GLU A 213 -13.32 -1.36 -22.06
CA GLU A 213 -13.01 -0.11 -22.76
C GLU A 213 -13.45 -0.15 -24.22
N ILE A 214 -13.13 -1.21 -24.98
CA ILE A 214 -13.56 -1.27 -26.39
C ILE A 214 -15.08 -1.43 -26.54
N ALA A 215 -15.77 -1.95 -25.51
CA ALA A 215 -17.22 -2.10 -25.50
C ALA A 215 -17.97 -0.83 -25.08
N THR A 216 -17.36 0.06 -24.28
CA THR A 216 -17.99 1.24 -23.69
C THR A 216 -17.38 2.57 -24.15
N GLY A 217 -16.17 2.57 -24.70
CA GLY A 217 -15.38 3.75 -25.05
C GLY A 217 -14.57 4.35 -23.90
N VAL A 218 -14.72 3.81 -22.67
CA VAL A 218 -14.01 4.29 -21.45
C VAL A 218 -13.47 3.12 -20.66
N PRO A 219 -12.33 3.25 -19.98
CA PRO A 219 -11.80 2.18 -19.11
C PRO A 219 -12.72 1.97 -17.88
N PRO A 220 -12.64 0.80 -17.19
CA PRO A 220 -13.50 0.52 -16.04
C PRO A 220 -13.35 1.52 -14.89
N PHE A 221 -12.19 2.15 -14.77
CA PHE A 221 -11.86 3.19 -13.79
C PHE A 221 -11.13 4.31 -14.50
N ASP A 222 -11.87 5.38 -14.83
CA ASP A 222 -11.38 6.60 -15.48
C ASP A 222 -11.46 7.74 -14.46
N LEU A 223 -10.36 7.98 -13.76
CA LEU A 223 -10.26 8.95 -12.68
C LEU A 223 -9.02 9.82 -12.90
N ASP A 224 -9.08 11.09 -12.50
CA ASP A 224 -8.01 12.09 -12.70
C ASP A 224 -6.70 11.76 -11.97
N ASP A 225 -6.74 10.88 -10.97
CA ASP A 225 -5.59 10.49 -10.19
C ASP A 225 -5.22 9.01 -10.39
N ALA A 226 -3.98 8.75 -10.78
CA ALA A 226 -3.46 7.41 -11.00
C ALA A 226 -3.61 6.49 -9.77
N TRP A 227 -3.55 7.04 -8.57
CA TRP A 227 -3.78 6.28 -7.34
C TRP A 227 -5.26 5.91 -7.17
N ALA A 228 -6.17 6.83 -7.47
CA ALA A 228 -7.61 6.54 -7.43
C ALA A 228 -7.97 5.42 -8.42
N ILE A 229 -7.33 5.37 -9.59
CA ILE A 229 -7.46 4.28 -10.56
C ILE A 229 -6.98 2.94 -9.95
N LEU A 230 -5.81 2.92 -9.30
CA LEU A 230 -5.29 1.70 -8.65
C LEU A 230 -6.20 1.22 -7.51
N VAL A 231 -6.73 2.13 -6.69
CA VAL A 231 -7.71 1.81 -5.65
C VAL A 231 -9.00 1.28 -6.27
N GLY A 232 -9.46 1.87 -7.39
CA GLY A 232 -10.59 1.39 -8.17
C GLY A 232 -10.41 -0.07 -8.61
N HIS A 233 -9.24 -0.38 -9.18
CA HIS A 233 -8.92 -1.76 -9.58
C HIS A 233 -8.87 -2.72 -8.40
N ARG A 234 -8.33 -2.31 -7.26
CA ARG A 234 -8.18 -3.18 -6.10
C ARG A 234 -9.48 -3.40 -5.33
N ASP A 235 -10.23 -2.33 -5.06
CA ASP A 235 -11.27 -2.33 -4.02
C ASP A 235 -12.69 -2.04 -4.53
N THR A 236 -12.84 -1.38 -5.70
CA THR A 236 -14.14 -0.87 -6.15
C THR A 236 -14.71 -1.75 -7.27
N PRO A 237 -15.97 -2.25 -7.17
CA PRO A 237 -16.63 -2.90 -8.29
C PRO A 237 -16.73 -1.95 -9.50
N PRO A 238 -16.46 -2.42 -10.73
CA PRO A 238 -16.64 -1.60 -11.91
C PRO A 238 -18.14 -1.31 -12.14
N ARG A 239 -18.44 -0.16 -12.73
CA ARG A 239 -19.78 0.12 -13.20
C ARG A 239 -20.17 -0.90 -14.28
N PRO A 240 -21.39 -1.46 -14.27
CA PRO A 240 -21.82 -2.38 -15.32
C PRO A 240 -21.72 -1.75 -16.72
N PRO A 241 -21.11 -2.42 -17.72
CA PRO A 241 -20.98 -1.90 -19.10
C PRO A 241 -22.27 -1.39 -19.72
N ARG A 242 -23.41 -2.06 -19.46
CA ARG A 242 -24.73 -1.62 -19.93
C ARG A 242 -25.20 -0.30 -19.32
N GLY A 243 -24.58 0.13 -18.22
CA GLY A 243 -24.79 1.47 -17.67
C GLY A 243 -24.16 2.59 -18.53
N HIS A 244 -23.22 2.25 -19.43
CA HIS A 244 -22.65 3.14 -20.44
C HIS A 244 -23.29 2.95 -21.81
N ARG A 245 -23.61 1.67 -22.14
CA ARG A 245 -24.12 1.28 -23.45
C ARG A 245 -25.23 0.22 -23.29
N ALA A 246 -26.48 0.66 -23.25
CA ALA A 246 -27.65 -0.18 -22.91
C ALA A 246 -27.89 -1.34 -23.91
N GLU A 247 -27.46 -1.20 -25.18
CA GLU A 247 -27.62 -2.20 -26.22
C GLU A 247 -26.62 -3.38 -26.12
N LEU A 248 -25.65 -3.34 -25.21
CA LEU A 248 -24.74 -4.45 -25.04
C LEU A 248 -25.49 -5.73 -24.63
N PRO A 249 -25.18 -6.88 -25.25
CA PRO A 249 -25.77 -8.15 -24.86
C PRO A 249 -25.47 -8.49 -23.38
N GLU A 250 -26.48 -8.88 -22.62
CA GLU A 250 -26.33 -9.22 -21.19
C GLU A 250 -25.26 -10.29 -20.95
N ARG A 251 -25.14 -11.26 -21.87
CA ARG A 251 -24.11 -12.32 -21.77
C ARG A 251 -22.70 -11.76 -21.94
N LEU A 252 -22.50 -10.76 -22.81
CA LEU A 252 -21.20 -10.10 -22.98
C LEU A 252 -20.85 -9.27 -21.75
N GLU A 253 -21.80 -8.51 -21.21
CA GLU A 253 -21.62 -7.78 -19.95
C GLU A 253 -21.19 -8.71 -18.82
N ARG A 254 -21.85 -9.87 -18.67
CA ARG A 254 -21.52 -10.86 -17.64
C ARG A 254 -20.10 -11.39 -17.80
N ILE A 255 -19.68 -11.71 -19.02
CA ILE A 255 -18.28 -12.12 -19.29
C ILE A 255 -17.30 -11.04 -18.85
N ILE A 256 -17.55 -9.77 -19.22
CA ILE A 256 -16.68 -8.64 -18.84
C ILE A 256 -16.61 -8.48 -17.31
N LEU A 257 -17.75 -8.55 -16.62
CA LEU A 257 -17.80 -8.39 -15.16
C LEU A 257 -17.14 -9.56 -14.41
N ASP A 258 -17.29 -10.79 -14.91
CA ASP A 258 -16.61 -11.96 -14.33
C ASP A 258 -15.09 -11.84 -14.47
N LEU A 259 -14.58 -11.35 -15.60
CA LEU A 259 -13.15 -11.08 -15.79
C LEU A 259 -12.65 -10.01 -14.82
N LEU A 260 -13.47 -9.00 -14.50
CA LEU A 260 -13.16 -7.90 -13.59
C LEU A 260 -13.41 -8.22 -12.10
N ALA A 261 -13.67 -9.49 -11.76
CA ALA A 261 -13.77 -9.94 -10.38
C ALA A 261 -12.46 -9.64 -9.62
N LYS A 262 -12.58 -9.08 -8.41
CA LYS A 262 -11.41 -8.65 -7.61
C LYS A 262 -10.58 -9.84 -7.14
N GLU A 263 -11.25 -10.86 -6.64
CA GLU A 263 -10.61 -12.12 -6.25
C GLU A 263 -10.35 -12.98 -7.50
N PRO A 264 -9.13 -13.49 -7.71
CA PRO A 264 -8.81 -14.33 -8.86
C PRO A 264 -9.72 -15.57 -8.99
N ALA A 265 -10.19 -16.13 -7.87
CA ALA A 265 -11.11 -17.27 -7.85
C ALA A 265 -12.52 -16.97 -8.39
N GLY A 266 -12.91 -15.70 -8.49
CA GLY A 266 -14.19 -15.28 -9.10
C GLY A 266 -14.13 -15.12 -10.61
N ARG A 267 -12.94 -15.23 -11.22
CA ARG A 267 -12.71 -15.13 -12.66
C ARG A 267 -12.80 -16.50 -13.32
N PRO A 268 -12.95 -16.59 -14.66
CA PRO A 268 -12.80 -17.86 -15.37
C PRO A 268 -11.49 -18.57 -15.00
N ASP A 269 -11.51 -19.88 -14.86
CA ASP A 269 -10.33 -20.65 -14.46
C ASP A 269 -9.20 -20.63 -15.49
N SER A 270 -9.55 -20.42 -16.77
CA SER A 270 -8.59 -20.39 -17.86
C SER A 270 -9.07 -19.52 -19.03
N ALA A 271 -8.13 -19.08 -19.85
CA ALA A 271 -8.45 -18.39 -21.11
C ALA A 271 -9.18 -19.31 -22.12
N ARG A 272 -9.07 -20.63 -21.98
CA ARG A 272 -9.83 -21.62 -22.77
C ARG A 272 -11.32 -21.56 -22.43
N GLU A 273 -11.66 -21.54 -21.13
CA GLU A 273 -13.04 -21.34 -20.68
C GLU A 273 -13.62 -20.03 -21.22
N LEU A 274 -12.82 -18.95 -21.17
CA LEU A 274 -13.22 -17.67 -21.75
C LEU A 274 -13.50 -17.79 -23.25
N ALA A 275 -12.64 -18.47 -24.02
CA ALA A 275 -12.82 -18.68 -25.45
C ALA A 275 -14.12 -19.46 -25.74
N ASP A 276 -14.44 -20.48 -24.94
CA ASP A 276 -15.67 -21.27 -25.07
C ASP A 276 -16.91 -20.41 -24.78
N ARG A 277 -16.86 -19.58 -23.73
CA ARG A 277 -17.95 -18.66 -23.36
C ARG A 277 -18.19 -17.58 -24.44
N VAL A 278 -17.13 -17.04 -25.05
CA VAL A 278 -17.21 -16.06 -26.14
C VAL A 278 -17.73 -16.75 -27.41
N SER A 279 -17.32 -17.98 -27.72
CA SER A 279 -17.81 -18.74 -28.86
C SER A 279 -19.32 -19.01 -28.76
N ALA A 280 -19.83 -19.23 -27.55
CA ALA A 280 -21.26 -19.40 -27.31
C ALA A 280 -22.09 -18.10 -27.60
N LEU A 281 -21.47 -16.92 -27.58
CA LEU A 281 -22.14 -15.68 -28.02
C LEU A 281 -22.38 -15.66 -29.54
N ARG A 282 -21.50 -16.27 -30.33
CA ARG A 282 -21.59 -16.33 -31.79
C ARG A 282 -22.61 -17.40 -32.28
N ALA A 283 -22.89 -18.39 -31.46
CA ALA A 283 -23.70 -19.54 -31.82
C ALA A 283 -25.23 -19.34 -31.71
N VAL A 284 -25.71 -18.17 -31.25
CA VAL A 284 -27.15 -17.88 -31.15
C VAL A 284 -27.62 -17.17 -32.44
N PRO A 285 -28.42 -17.85 -33.29
CA PRO A 285 -29.06 -17.18 -34.42
C PRO A 285 -30.01 -16.10 -33.90
N ALA A 286 -30.06 -14.95 -34.55
CA ALA A 286 -31.07 -13.92 -34.33
C ALA A 286 -32.46 -14.54 -34.57
N VAL A 287 -33.14 -14.99 -33.53
CA VAL A 287 -34.57 -15.34 -33.63
C VAL A 287 -35.36 -14.07 -33.50
N ALA A 288 -35.91 -13.70 -34.64
CA ALA A 288 -36.82 -12.57 -34.87
C ALA A 288 -37.97 -12.53 -33.86
N ALA A 289 -38.35 -11.33 -33.51
CA ALA A 289 -39.57 -11.03 -32.77
C ALA A 289 -40.81 -11.49 -33.58
N ALA A 290 -41.61 -12.41 -33.03
CA ALA A 290 -43.02 -12.50 -33.36
C ALA A 290 -43.82 -13.33 -32.31
N GLY A 291 -44.87 -12.73 -31.76
CA GLY A 291 -46.13 -13.45 -31.48
C GLY A 291 -46.43 -13.86 -30.05
N ARG A 292 -47.19 -13.03 -29.38
CA ARG A 292 -48.05 -13.34 -28.21
C ARG A 292 -48.91 -14.57 -28.46
N THR A 293 -49.12 -15.40 -27.46
CA THR A 293 -50.45 -15.75 -26.88
C THR A 293 -50.25 -16.72 -25.70
N GLY A 294 -50.81 -16.42 -24.53
CA GLY A 294 -51.03 -17.36 -23.41
C GLY A 294 -52.40 -18.05 -23.56
N PRO A 295 -53.03 -18.64 -22.53
CA PRO A 295 -52.53 -19.21 -21.27
C PRO A 295 -53.09 -20.62 -21.03
N THR A 296 -52.72 -21.34 -20.00
CA THR A 296 -53.58 -22.08 -19.08
C THR A 296 -52.79 -23.02 -18.16
N GLY A 297 -53.17 -22.99 -16.93
CA GLY A 297 -52.53 -23.63 -15.78
C GLY A 297 -52.99 -25.05 -15.45
N PRO A 298 -52.90 -25.45 -14.16
CA PRO A 298 -52.20 -26.64 -13.65
C PRO A 298 -53.20 -27.78 -13.31
N PRO A 299 -52.98 -28.85 -12.53
CA PRO A 299 -52.12 -29.12 -11.38
C PRO A 299 -51.70 -30.62 -11.16
N GLY A 300 -51.05 -30.88 -10.03
CA GLY A 300 -51.15 -32.18 -9.35
C GLY A 300 -49.80 -32.79 -8.94
N THR A 301 -49.42 -32.68 -7.74
CA THR A 301 -49.55 -33.39 -6.45
C THR A 301 -48.82 -34.73 -6.33
N SER A 302 -48.21 -34.88 -5.17
CA SER A 302 -47.89 -36.10 -4.38
C SER A 302 -46.54 -36.76 -4.69
N GLY A 303 -45.80 -37.19 -3.76
CA GLY A 303 -45.89 -37.32 -2.31
C GLY A 303 -44.84 -38.32 -1.83
N HIS A 304 -44.42 -38.11 -0.62
CA HIS A 304 -43.97 -39.08 0.39
C HIS A 304 -42.78 -40.01 0.13
N GLU A 305 -41.91 -39.95 1.06
CA GLU A 305 -41.60 -40.68 2.34
C GLU A 305 -40.36 -41.57 2.12
N ASP A 306 -39.54 -41.95 3.00
CA ASP A 306 -39.28 -41.77 4.42
C ASP A 306 -37.94 -42.48 4.78
N ALA A 307 -37.38 -42.03 5.90
CA ALA A 307 -36.66 -42.80 6.90
C ALA A 307 -35.37 -43.60 6.63
N GLY A 308 -34.39 -43.30 7.47
CA GLY A 308 -33.90 -44.40 8.27
C GLY A 308 -32.44 -44.40 8.68
N ARG A 309 -32.12 -43.88 9.86
CA ARG A 309 -31.22 -44.44 10.92
C ARG A 309 -29.81 -44.91 10.51
N SER A 310 -28.80 -44.39 11.07
CA SER A 310 -28.20 -44.44 12.45
C SER A 310 -26.94 -45.30 12.48
N ALA A 311 -26.00 -44.79 13.19
CA ALA A 311 -25.03 -45.40 14.08
C ALA A 311 -23.56 -45.26 13.74
N GLY A 312 -22.80 -44.75 14.72
CA GLY A 312 -21.49 -45.24 15.04
C GLY A 312 -20.37 -44.19 15.12
N VAL A 313 -20.16 -43.66 16.31
CA VAL A 313 -18.94 -42.96 16.77
C VAL A 313 -17.77 -43.96 16.80
N PRO A 314 -16.49 -43.60 16.55
CA PRO A 314 -15.72 -43.04 17.69
C PRO A 314 -14.84 -41.84 17.35
N GLU A 315 -14.63 -41.01 18.38
CA GLU A 315 -13.63 -39.96 18.41
C GLU A 315 -12.20 -40.49 18.24
N PRO A 316 -11.29 -39.58 17.77
CA PRO A 316 -10.03 -39.46 18.48
C PRO A 316 -9.69 -38.02 18.87
N VAL A 317 -9.30 -37.90 20.07
CA VAL A 317 -8.43 -37.00 20.81
C VAL A 317 -7.70 -35.90 20.00
N GLY A 318 -7.90 -34.62 20.44
CA GLY A 318 -6.82 -33.62 20.43
C GLY A 318 -6.64 -32.80 19.15
N ARG A 319 -7.63 -32.02 18.75
CA ARG A 319 -7.38 -30.81 17.93
C ARG A 319 -7.71 -29.57 18.76
N ALA A 320 -6.66 -28.74 19.00
CA ALA A 320 -6.83 -27.41 19.55
C ALA A 320 -7.99 -26.71 18.80
N ALA A 321 -9.02 -26.33 19.53
CA ALA A 321 -10.21 -25.71 18.98
C ALA A 321 -9.83 -24.45 18.18
N ARG A 322 -10.04 -24.47 16.87
CA ARG A 322 -9.94 -23.28 16.04
C ARG A 322 -11.02 -22.32 16.51
N LEU A 323 -10.59 -21.16 17.02
CA LEU A 323 -11.50 -20.10 17.41
C LEU A 323 -12.42 -19.75 16.23
N PRO A 324 -13.73 -19.58 16.45
CA PRO A 324 -14.68 -19.19 15.42
C PRO A 324 -14.29 -17.91 14.70
N SER A 325 -14.74 -17.74 13.45
CA SER A 325 -14.37 -16.61 12.59
C SER A 325 -14.67 -15.22 13.18
N TRP A 326 -15.65 -15.12 14.08
CA TRP A 326 -16.00 -13.88 14.77
C TRP A 326 -15.00 -13.48 15.86
N THR A 327 -14.11 -14.37 16.28
CA THR A 327 -13.00 -14.05 17.20
C THR A 327 -11.76 -13.52 16.48
N ARG A 328 -11.75 -13.53 15.14
CA ARG A 328 -10.67 -12.95 14.35
C ARG A 328 -10.71 -11.43 14.45
N GLY A 329 -9.81 -10.85 15.14
CA GLY A 329 -9.74 -9.41 15.43
C GLY A 329 -9.56 -9.11 16.91
N MET A 330 -9.73 -10.11 17.79
CA MET A 330 -9.59 -9.99 19.23
C MET A 330 -8.13 -9.78 19.69
N THR A 331 -7.16 -9.83 18.82
CA THR A 331 -5.76 -10.04 19.19
C THR A 331 -4.82 -8.92 18.83
N THR A 332 -5.33 -7.83 18.33
CA THR A 332 -4.49 -6.65 18.08
C THR A 332 -5.19 -5.42 18.61
N GLY A 333 -4.67 -4.89 19.70
CA GLY A 333 -4.85 -3.48 20.06
C GLY A 333 -4.17 -2.58 19.02
N HIS A 334 -4.32 -2.89 17.73
CA HIS A 334 -3.80 -2.12 16.64
C HIS A 334 -4.92 -1.29 16.02
N LYS A 335 -4.84 0.00 16.33
CA LYS A 335 -5.33 1.14 15.55
C LYS A 335 -6.74 1.00 14.97
N ALA A 336 -7.73 1.36 15.76
CA ALA A 336 -8.87 2.08 15.20
C ALA A 336 -8.32 3.39 14.61
N ALA A 337 -8.38 3.56 13.29
CA ALA A 337 -8.13 4.84 12.65
C ALA A 337 -9.35 5.74 12.92
N GLY A 338 -9.31 6.55 13.96
CA GLY A 338 -10.37 7.49 14.32
C GLY A 338 -9.75 8.77 14.88
N ALA A 339 -10.22 9.92 14.41
CA ALA A 339 -9.78 11.23 14.81
C ALA A 339 -10.21 11.53 16.26
N GLY A 340 -9.27 11.52 17.19
CA GLY A 340 -9.36 12.03 18.55
C GLY A 340 -7.95 12.33 19.05
N PRO A 341 -7.71 13.10 20.11
CA PRO A 341 -6.36 13.35 20.59
C PRO A 341 -5.72 12.04 20.99
N ARG A 342 -4.87 11.52 20.09
CA ARG A 342 -4.20 10.27 20.23
C ARG A 342 -3.06 10.41 21.21
N THR A 343 -3.08 9.67 22.32
CA THR A 343 -1.85 9.10 22.85
C THR A 343 -1.43 8.01 21.87
N THR A 344 -0.72 8.39 20.81
CA THR A 344 -0.06 7.46 19.91
C THR A 344 0.94 6.65 20.73
N PRO A 345 1.03 5.32 20.50
CA PRO A 345 2.25 4.61 20.90
C PRO A 345 3.44 5.38 20.32
N PRO A 346 4.58 5.42 21.00
CA PRO A 346 5.73 6.18 20.52
C PRO A 346 5.97 5.77 19.07
N ASP A 347 5.82 6.75 18.18
CA ASP A 347 6.08 6.60 16.76
C ASP A 347 7.57 6.26 16.66
N PRO A 348 7.97 5.09 16.12
CA PRO A 348 9.38 4.75 16.01
C PRO A 348 10.18 5.78 15.22
N ALA A 349 9.52 6.54 14.32
CA ALA A 349 10.12 7.67 13.63
C ALA A 349 10.22 8.94 14.49
N ALA A 350 9.44 9.06 15.57
CA ALA A 350 9.45 10.23 16.44
C ALA A 350 10.73 10.38 17.28
N GLY A 351 11.39 9.26 17.60
CA GLY A 351 12.68 9.26 18.26
C GLY A 351 13.84 9.69 17.37
N LEU A 352 13.66 9.61 16.05
CA LEU A 352 14.70 9.93 15.06
C LEU A 352 14.66 11.36 14.54
N SER A 353 13.57 12.10 14.77
CA SER A 353 13.42 13.51 14.37
C SER A 353 13.90 14.49 15.44
N GLY A 354 14.45 14.04 16.55
CA GLY A 354 14.64 14.83 17.77
C GLY A 354 15.99 15.46 18.03
N GLU A 355 17.06 15.10 17.33
CA GLU A 355 18.39 15.65 17.65
C GLU A 355 19.07 16.28 16.42
N TRP A 356 18.68 17.49 16.12
CA TRP A 356 19.52 18.41 15.35
C TRP A 356 20.23 19.39 16.31
N ILE A 357 21.49 19.07 16.65
CA ILE A 357 22.41 20.06 17.17
C ILE A 357 22.79 20.94 15.98
N ALA A 358 22.41 22.21 16.03
CA ALA A 358 22.83 23.19 15.04
C ALA A 358 24.36 23.17 14.94
N ARG A 359 24.92 22.66 13.85
CA ARG A 359 26.31 22.89 13.50
C ARG A 359 26.44 24.35 13.06
N PRO A 360 27.45 25.07 13.48
CA PRO A 360 27.69 26.43 12.96
C PRO A 360 27.92 26.34 11.45
N ALA A 361 27.23 27.20 10.72
CA ALA A 361 27.34 27.32 9.28
C ALA A 361 28.75 27.77 8.90
N THR A 362 29.54 26.87 8.31
CA THR A 362 30.79 27.22 7.65
C THR A 362 30.57 27.30 6.15
N GLY A 363 30.69 28.49 5.59
CA GLY A 363 30.88 28.73 4.16
C GLY A 363 29.66 29.15 3.35
N ALA A 364 29.15 30.33 3.53
CA ALA A 364 28.27 30.99 2.58
C ALA A 364 29.10 31.74 1.52
N ARG A 365 28.83 31.45 0.22
CA ARG A 365 29.25 32.31 -0.88
C ARG A 365 28.44 33.60 -0.85
N PRO A 366 29.05 34.80 -1.08
CA PRO A 366 28.32 36.05 -1.07
C PRO A 366 27.40 36.16 -2.30
N GLY A 367 26.10 36.31 -2.04
CA GLY A 367 25.11 36.76 -3.03
C GLY A 367 25.15 38.29 -3.20
N PRO A 368 24.40 38.85 -4.20
CA PRO A 368 24.44 40.29 -4.52
C PRO A 368 24.03 41.17 -3.31
N ALA A 369 24.72 42.29 -3.14
CA ALA A 369 24.62 43.17 -2.00
C ALA A 369 23.19 43.65 -1.71
N PRO A 370 22.67 43.47 -0.48
CA PRO A 370 21.46 44.14 -0.01
C PRO A 370 21.76 45.56 0.46
N GLN A 371 20.76 46.42 0.32
CA GLN A 371 20.76 47.76 0.92
C GLN A 371 21.24 47.69 2.37
N GLU A 372 22.21 48.57 2.73
CA GLU A 372 22.85 48.65 4.04
C GLU A 372 21.82 48.81 5.16
N ARG A 373 21.49 47.73 5.82
CA ARG A 373 20.86 47.78 7.15
C ARG A 373 21.97 48.05 8.16
N PRO A 374 21.73 48.90 9.18
CA PRO A 374 22.70 49.04 10.26
C PRO A 374 23.03 47.68 10.85
N ALA A 375 24.32 47.42 11.09
CA ALA A 375 24.78 46.16 11.65
C ALA A 375 24.03 45.89 12.96
N PRO A 376 23.38 44.67 13.09
CA PRO A 376 22.61 44.36 14.29
C PRO A 376 23.54 44.32 15.53
N ASP A 377 23.00 44.76 16.65
CA ASP A 377 23.72 44.74 17.93
C ASP A 377 24.16 43.30 18.29
N PRO A 378 25.47 43.05 18.48
CA PRO A 378 25.98 41.74 18.86
C PRO A 378 25.36 41.18 20.15
N ALA A 379 25.00 42.04 21.10
CA ALA A 379 24.36 41.65 22.34
C ALA A 379 22.94 41.14 22.09
N ALA A 380 22.18 41.76 21.17
CA ALA A 380 20.86 41.31 20.77
C ALA A 380 20.94 39.96 20.06
N LEU A 381 21.93 39.73 19.19
CA LEU A 381 22.11 38.42 18.51
C LEU A 381 22.46 37.29 19.49
N THR A 382 23.31 37.59 20.48
CA THR A 382 23.68 36.65 21.54
C THR A 382 22.46 36.27 22.40
N ALA A 383 21.63 37.25 22.77
CA ALA A 383 20.40 37.03 23.52
C ALA A 383 19.41 36.13 22.71
N LEU A 384 19.26 36.37 21.40
CA LEU A 384 18.42 35.58 20.52
C LEU A 384 18.94 34.17 20.35
N ALA A 385 20.24 33.94 20.26
CA ALA A 385 20.85 32.61 20.24
C ALA A 385 20.58 31.85 21.54
N GLY A 386 20.70 32.53 22.70
CA GLY A 386 20.36 31.96 24.01
C GLY A 386 18.88 31.53 24.12
N ARG A 387 17.97 32.40 23.68
CA ARG A 387 16.53 32.11 23.65
C ARG A 387 16.22 30.98 22.69
N HIS A 388 16.87 30.89 21.53
CA HIS A 388 16.72 29.77 20.61
C HIS A 388 17.13 28.46 21.27
N THR A 389 18.28 28.42 21.94
CA THR A 389 18.77 27.26 22.70
C THR A 389 17.80 26.86 23.82
N ALA A 390 17.20 27.83 24.53
CA ALA A 390 16.17 27.56 25.53
C ALA A 390 14.92 26.88 24.90
N GLY A 391 14.49 27.35 23.73
CA GLY A 391 13.42 26.71 22.97
C GLY A 391 13.72 25.25 22.62
N LEU A 392 14.95 24.95 22.14
CA LEU A 392 15.39 23.57 21.88
C LEU A 392 15.37 22.72 23.16
N SER A 393 15.76 23.30 24.30
CA SER A 393 15.74 22.60 25.59
C SER A 393 14.33 22.29 26.07
N LEU A 394 13.36 23.19 25.87
CA LEU A 394 11.94 22.94 26.11
C LEU A 394 11.42 21.80 25.24
N GLY A 395 11.81 21.76 23.96
CA GLY A 395 11.49 20.68 23.06
C GLY A 395 12.02 19.32 23.55
N ARG A 396 13.27 19.24 24.02
CA ARG A 396 13.85 18.01 24.61
C ARG A 396 13.09 17.54 25.86
N LEU A 397 12.52 18.47 26.63
CA LEU A 397 11.64 18.16 27.77
C LEU A 397 10.20 17.81 27.38
N GLY A 398 9.88 17.75 26.07
CA GLY A 398 8.53 17.46 25.58
C GLY A 398 7.55 18.63 25.67
N ARG A 399 8.00 19.82 26.08
CA ARG A 399 7.18 21.04 26.24
C ARG A 399 7.01 21.77 24.91
N TRP A 400 6.43 21.04 23.91
CA TRP A 400 6.42 21.49 22.49
C TRP A 400 5.62 22.76 22.26
N THR A 401 4.56 23.02 23.02
CA THR A 401 3.77 24.25 22.89
C THR A 401 4.62 25.46 23.26
N GLU A 402 5.28 25.42 24.39
CA GLU A 402 6.15 26.50 24.89
C GLU A 402 7.38 26.67 24.00
N ALA A 403 8.01 25.58 23.59
CA ALA A 403 9.09 25.61 22.60
C ALA A 403 8.67 26.35 21.33
N GLY A 404 7.48 26.05 20.80
CA GLY A 404 6.94 26.70 19.62
C GLY A 404 6.67 28.20 19.80
N GLU A 405 6.24 28.61 20.98
CA GLU A 405 6.06 30.04 21.32
C GLU A 405 7.40 30.80 21.34
N VAL A 406 8.41 30.23 22.03
CA VAL A 406 9.75 30.79 22.09
C VAL A 406 10.34 30.88 20.68
N HIS A 407 10.30 29.82 19.88
CA HIS A 407 10.86 29.84 18.52
C HIS A 407 10.12 30.82 17.60
N ARG A 408 8.81 31.03 17.79
CA ARG A 408 8.04 32.01 17.01
C ARG A 408 8.46 33.45 17.35
N ALA A 409 8.64 33.76 18.63
CA ALA A 409 9.11 35.05 19.06
C ALA A 409 10.54 35.32 18.55
N VAL A 410 11.46 34.36 18.70
CA VAL A 410 12.83 34.46 18.20
C VAL A 410 12.86 34.62 16.67
N ALA A 411 12.01 33.89 15.94
CA ALA A 411 11.94 33.99 14.48
C ALA A 411 11.50 35.39 14.04
N ALA A 412 10.50 35.99 14.71
CA ALA A 412 10.02 37.33 14.39
C ALA A 412 11.10 38.43 14.66
N GLU A 413 11.81 38.35 15.79
CA GLU A 413 12.89 39.27 16.11
C GLU A 413 14.10 39.12 15.17
N ARG A 414 14.49 37.84 14.83
CA ARG A 414 15.55 37.58 13.85
C ARG A 414 15.15 38.07 12.45
N GLU A 415 13.89 37.95 12.07
CA GLU A 415 13.41 38.48 10.79
C GLU A 415 13.51 39.98 10.70
N HIS A 416 13.20 40.69 11.80
CA HIS A 416 13.35 42.14 11.87
C HIS A 416 14.81 42.57 11.78
N LEU A 417 15.71 41.91 12.52
CA LEU A 417 17.13 42.30 12.60
C LEU A 417 17.98 41.81 11.42
N LEU A 418 17.76 40.56 10.99
CA LEU A 418 18.61 39.88 10.01
C LEU A 418 17.94 39.73 8.64
N GLY A 419 16.62 39.82 8.59
CA GLY A 419 15.82 39.63 7.41
C GLY A 419 15.17 38.22 7.32
N PRO A 420 14.17 38.08 6.42
CA PRO A 420 13.34 36.89 6.33
C PRO A 420 14.07 35.65 5.78
N GLU A 421 15.15 35.84 5.04
CA GLU A 421 15.91 34.76 4.40
C GLU A 421 17.26 34.47 5.10
N HIS A 422 17.57 35.16 6.21
CA HIS A 422 18.79 34.87 6.96
C HIS A 422 18.77 33.43 7.50
N PRO A 423 19.89 32.66 7.45
CA PRO A 423 19.97 31.29 7.91
C PRO A 423 19.42 31.09 9.33
N ASP A 424 19.74 31.97 10.26
CA ASP A 424 19.25 31.89 11.65
C ASP A 424 17.75 32.15 11.77
N THR A 425 17.19 33.04 10.94
CA THR A 425 15.75 33.25 10.86
C THR A 425 15.06 31.97 10.35
N LEU A 426 15.61 31.38 9.29
CA LEU A 426 15.11 30.14 8.72
C LEU A 426 15.26 28.94 9.68
N ALA A 427 16.33 28.90 10.50
CA ALA A 427 16.47 27.89 11.55
C ALA A 427 15.35 28.01 12.60
N SER A 428 15.08 29.26 13.09
CA SER A 428 13.97 29.44 14.05
C SER A 428 12.61 29.11 13.46
N ARG A 429 12.36 29.44 12.19
CA ARG A 429 11.11 29.10 11.49
C ARG A 429 10.97 27.57 11.28
N TYR A 430 12.08 26.87 11.06
CA TYR A 430 12.09 25.40 11.03
C TYR A 430 11.64 24.80 12.37
N GLU A 431 12.17 25.31 13.49
CA GLU A 431 11.78 24.85 14.83
C GLU A 431 10.30 25.14 15.14
N VAL A 432 9.75 26.27 14.65
CA VAL A 432 8.30 26.53 14.74
C VAL A 432 7.51 25.44 13.99
N ALA A 433 7.94 25.07 12.78
CA ALA A 433 7.29 24.03 12.00
C ALA A 433 7.38 22.67 12.71
N PHE A 434 8.54 22.37 13.32
CA PHE A 434 8.75 21.16 14.10
C PHE A 434 7.84 21.11 15.33
N ALA A 435 7.76 22.17 16.11
CA ALA A 435 6.84 22.25 17.26
C ALA A 435 5.36 22.08 16.86
N LEU A 436 4.94 22.67 15.73
CA LEU A 436 3.61 22.47 15.17
C LEU A 436 3.36 21.00 14.81
N SER A 437 4.34 20.32 14.23
CA SER A 437 4.24 18.89 13.93
C SER A 437 4.08 18.06 15.20
N ARG A 438 4.84 18.37 16.26
CA ARG A 438 4.80 17.64 17.55
C ARG A 438 3.52 17.89 18.34
N THR A 439 2.90 19.06 18.22
CA THR A 439 1.62 19.41 18.87
C THR A 439 0.38 18.95 18.10
N GLY A 440 0.55 18.14 17.04
CA GLY A 440 -0.56 17.58 16.27
C GLY A 440 -1.14 18.50 15.20
N ARG A 441 -0.61 19.71 15.02
CA ARG A 441 -1.03 20.69 14.02
C ARG A 441 -0.39 20.42 12.65
N ALA A 442 -0.61 19.21 12.11
CA ALA A 442 0.09 18.72 10.93
C ALA A 442 -0.11 19.58 9.67
N ALA A 443 -1.32 20.11 9.44
CA ALA A 443 -1.59 20.99 8.30
C ALA A 443 -0.80 22.32 8.40
N ASP A 444 -0.71 22.91 9.60
CA ASP A 444 0.05 24.13 9.83
C ASP A 444 1.57 23.88 9.70
N ALA A 445 2.04 22.75 10.23
CA ALA A 445 3.41 22.31 10.09
C ALA A 445 3.81 22.15 8.62
N LEU A 446 2.97 21.54 7.80
CA LEU A 446 3.21 21.38 6.36
C LEU A 446 3.36 22.74 5.65
N ARG A 447 2.47 23.71 5.96
CA ARG A 447 2.57 25.05 5.39
C ARG A 447 3.85 25.77 5.82
N ALA A 448 4.25 25.62 7.08
CA ALA A 448 5.46 26.21 7.60
C ALA A 448 6.72 25.58 6.98
N TYR A 449 6.79 24.26 6.89
CA TYR A 449 7.91 23.56 6.23
C TYR A 449 8.04 23.91 4.75
N LYS A 450 6.94 24.04 4.00
CA LYS A 450 6.97 24.46 2.59
C LYS A 450 7.67 25.81 2.45
N ARG A 451 7.26 26.84 3.23
CA ARG A 451 7.86 28.18 3.21
C ARG A 451 9.34 28.16 3.56
N VAL A 452 9.72 27.41 4.61
CA VAL A 452 11.12 27.28 5.01
C VAL A 452 11.93 26.58 3.92
N THR A 453 11.41 25.53 3.33
CA THR A 453 12.08 24.78 2.26
C THR A 453 12.32 25.65 1.03
N GLU A 454 11.31 26.40 0.58
CA GLU A 454 11.41 27.30 -0.57
C GLU A 454 12.47 28.40 -0.33
N ALA A 455 12.48 28.99 0.86
CA ALA A 455 13.48 29.98 1.22
C ALA A 455 14.91 29.40 1.31
N ARG A 456 15.05 28.18 1.93
CA ARG A 456 16.36 27.50 2.00
C ARG A 456 16.86 27.07 0.61
N ILE A 457 15.98 26.68 -0.31
CA ILE A 457 16.38 26.39 -1.69
C ILE A 457 16.99 27.62 -2.36
N ARG A 458 16.38 28.81 -2.17
CA ARG A 458 16.90 30.05 -2.75
C ARG A 458 18.24 30.46 -2.18
N VAL A 459 18.41 30.32 -0.85
CA VAL A 459 19.59 30.83 -0.13
C VAL A 459 20.73 29.83 -0.07
N LEU A 460 20.42 28.57 0.18
CA LEU A 460 21.41 27.49 0.44
C LEU A 460 21.55 26.53 -0.70
N GLY A 461 20.54 26.45 -1.57
CA GLY A 461 20.45 25.45 -2.62
C GLY A 461 19.61 24.22 -2.24
N ALA A 462 19.18 23.46 -3.27
CA ALA A 462 18.28 22.34 -3.13
C ALA A 462 18.89 21.13 -2.39
N ASP A 463 20.21 20.95 -2.52
CA ASP A 463 20.97 19.82 -1.98
C ASP A 463 21.68 20.15 -0.64
N HIS A 464 21.48 21.35 -0.09
CA HIS A 464 22.03 21.70 1.21
C HIS A 464 21.45 20.84 2.34
N PRO A 465 22.24 20.37 3.31
CA PRO A 465 21.79 19.51 4.41
C PRO A 465 20.52 20.03 5.11
N ASP A 466 20.46 21.32 5.43
CA ASP A 466 19.31 21.93 6.10
C ASP A 466 18.06 21.98 5.20
N THR A 467 18.23 22.14 3.90
CA THR A 467 17.13 22.07 2.93
C THR A 467 16.58 20.66 2.86
N LEU A 468 17.48 19.67 2.78
CA LEU A 468 17.11 18.25 2.76
C LEU A 468 16.45 17.82 4.08
N ALA A 469 16.89 18.36 5.23
CA ALA A 469 16.24 18.13 6.51
C ALA A 469 14.79 18.65 6.53
N ALA A 470 14.56 19.88 6.07
CA ALA A 470 13.21 20.44 6.01
C ALA A 470 12.28 19.65 5.07
N ARG A 471 12.80 19.18 3.93
CA ARG A 471 12.06 18.33 3.00
C ARG A 471 11.73 16.98 3.61
N GLN A 472 12.63 16.37 4.38
CA GLN A 472 12.36 15.11 5.07
C GLN A 472 11.25 15.24 6.11
N GLU A 473 11.27 16.31 6.93
CA GLU A 473 10.21 16.57 7.90
C GLU A 473 8.87 16.89 7.20
N MET A 474 8.90 17.58 6.08
CA MET A 474 7.71 17.78 5.24
C MET A 474 7.12 16.43 4.79
N ALA A 475 7.96 15.49 4.35
CA ALA A 475 7.51 14.13 3.97
C ALA A 475 6.88 13.38 5.17
N TYR A 476 7.48 13.47 6.34
CA TYR A 476 6.92 12.88 7.56
C TYR A 476 5.52 13.46 7.87
N VAL A 477 5.35 14.77 7.78
CA VAL A 477 4.06 15.43 8.00
C VAL A 477 3.03 15.06 6.94
N LEU A 478 3.41 14.94 5.68
CA LEU A 478 2.54 14.44 4.59
C LEU A 478 2.03 13.04 4.93
N GLY A 479 2.90 12.15 5.38
CA GLY A 479 2.50 10.82 5.83
C GLY A 479 1.44 10.88 6.95
N ARG A 480 1.62 11.77 7.95
CA ARG A 480 0.65 11.95 9.05
C ARG A 480 -0.70 12.51 8.59
N LEU A 481 -0.72 13.29 7.53
CA LEU A 481 -1.94 13.82 6.91
C LEU A 481 -2.68 12.81 6.03
N GLY A 482 -2.25 11.53 6.00
CA GLY A 482 -2.87 10.51 5.16
C GLY A 482 -2.43 10.58 3.69
N ARG A 483 -1.34 11.28 3.39
CA ARG A 483 -0.75 11.44 2.05
C ARG A 483 0.59 10.66 1.93
N PRO A 484 0.60 9.34 2.15
CA PRO A 484 1.84 8.56 2.16
C PRO A 484 2.52 8.48 0.80
N PHE A 485 1.78 8.65 -0.29
CA PHE A 485 2.34 8.68 -1.64
C PHE A 485 3.17 9.94 -1.88
N ASP A 486 2.64 11.12 -1.52
CA ASP A 486 3.39 12.37 -1.63
C ASP A 486 4.63 12.35 -0.73
N ALA A 487 4.50 11.81 0.49
CA ALA A 487 5.62 11.59 1.38
C ALA A 487 6.70 10.70 0.72
N HIS A 488 6.30 9.63 0.04
CA HIS A 488 7.19 8.72 -0.65
C HIS A 488 8.03 9.42 -1.72
N GLN A 489 7.40 10.25 -2.55
CA GLN A 489 8.09 11.02 -3.59
C GLN A 489 9.13 11.98 -3.00
N VAL A 490 8.76 12.69 -1.93
CA VAL A 490 9.69 13.59 -1.25
C VAL A 490 10.85 12.81 -0.63
N TYR A 491 10.59 11.68 0.04
CA TYR A 491 11.66 10.84 0.61
C TYR A 491 12.62 10.32 -0.46
N LEU A 492 12.14 9.86 -1.61
CA LEU A 492 12.99 9.39 -2.71
C LEU A 492 13.92 10.49 -3.21
N SER A 493 13.38 11.69 -3.43
CA SER A 493 14.18 12.82 -3.90
C SER A 493 15.22 13.29 -2.88
N VAL A 494 14.87 13.28 -1.57
CA VAL A 494 15.81 13.59 -0.49
C VAL A 494 16.88 12.50 -0.36
N LEU A 495 16.49 11.23 -0.47
CA LEU A 495 17.43 10.12 -0.38
C LEU A 495 18.46 10.17 -1.50
N ALA A 496 18.03 10.34 -2.75
CA ALA A 496 18.95 10.45 -3.89
C ALA A 496 19.94 11.62 -3.74
N ALA A 497 19.48 12.76 -3.22
CA ALA A 497 20.34 13.91 -2.94
C ALA A 497 21.36 13.60 -1.84
N ARG A 498 20.94 12.97 -0.72
CA ARG A 498 21.83 12.60 0.39
C ARG A 498 22.86 11.52 0.01
N GLU A 499 22.45 10.52 -0.75
CA GLU A 499 23.38 9.48 -1.27
C GLU A 499 24.47 10.10 -2.12
N ARG A 500 24.12 11.09 -2.97
CA ARG A 500 25.07 11.81 -3.81
C ARG A 500 26.00 12.74 -3.03
N THR A 501 25.49 13.42 -2.00
CA THR A 501 26.25 14.46 -1.27
C THR A 501 26.97 13.97 -0.03
N MET A 502 26.45 12.93 0.63
CA MET A 502 26.95 12.43 1.93
C MET A 502 27.35 10.95 1.88
N GLY A 503 26.91 10.22 0.86
CA GLY A 503 27.10 8.79 0.76
C GLY A 503 25.99 7.95 1.40
N PRO A 504 25.92 6.64 1.05
CA PRO A 504 24.83 5.75 1.46
C PRO A 504 24.84 5.41 2.96
N ASP A 505 26.00 5.41 3.59
CA ASP A 505 26.15 5.00 5.00
C ASP A 505 26.18 6.20 5.99
N HIS A 506 26.00 7.42 5.49
CA HIS A 506 25.89 8.59 6.39
C HIS A 506 24.66 8.47 7.29
N PRO A 507 24.75 8.82 8.60
CA PRO A 507 23.62 8.71 9.53
C PRO A 507 22.32 9.35 9.04
N ASP A 508 22.40 10.52 8.42
CA ASP A 508 21.24 11.21 7.86
C ASP A 508 20.64 10.50 6.64
N THR A 509 21.47 9.88 5.81
CA THR A 509 21.02 9.05 4.69
C THR A 509 20.30 7.83 5.21
N LEU A 510 20.86 7.14 6.22
CA LEU A 510 20.26 5.98 6.86
C LEU A 510 18.93 6.35 7.57
N ARG A 511 18.84 7.55 8.16
CA ARG A 511 17.59 8.06 8.73
C ARG A 511 16.53 8.29 7.66
N CYS A 512 16.90 8.84 6.50
CA CYS A 512 15.98 9.01 5.38
C CYS A 512 15.48 7.67 4.84
N ARG A 513 16.37 6.68 4.68
CA ARG A 513 16.00 5.30 4.27
C ARG A 513 15.07 4.64 5.27
N HIS A 514 15.31 4.80 6.58
CA HIS A 514 14.42 4.30 7.62
C HIS A 514 13.00 4.89 7.50
N ASN A 515 12.90 6.23 7.35
CA ASN A 515 11.61 6.90 7.20
C ASN A 515 10.89 6.47 5.91
N LEU A 516 11.65 6.24 4.84
CA LEU A 516 11.12 5.71 3.58
C LEU A 516 10.60 4.28 3.77
N ALA A 517 11.33 3.41 4.48
CA ALA A 517 10.89 2.06 4.81
C ALA A 517 9.56 2.09 5.59
N PHE A 518 9.48 2.91 6.64
CA PHE A 518 8.24 3.10 7.39
C PHE A 518 7.08 3.59 6.52
N ASN A 519 7.35 4.52 5.61
CA ASN A 519 6.33 5.01 4.67
C ASN A 519 5.87 3.93 3.67
N LEU A 520 6.77 3.05 3.21
CA LEU A 520 6.42 1.87 2.40
C LEU A 520 5.44 0.95 3.14
N GLY A 521 5.67 0.73 4.44
CA GLY A 521 4.74 -0.02 5.29
C GLY A 521 3.34 0.61 5.38
N ARG A 522 3.26 1.95 5.34
CA ARG A 522 1.99 2.69 5.29
C ARG A 522 1.29 2.61 3.93
N LEU A 523 2.06 2.48 2.86
CA LEU A 523 1.58 2.22 1.50
C LEU A 523 1.13 0.77 1.29
N GLY A 524 1.24 -0.11 2.31
CA GLY A 524 0.91 -1.53 2.19
C GLY A 524 2.01 -2.38 1.55
N ARG A 525 3.13 -1.79 1.14
CA ARG A 525 4.29 -2.47 0.52
C ARG A 525 5.17 -3.11 1.61
N LEU A 526 4.63 -4.12 2.26
CA LEU A 526 5.22 -4.69 3.48
C LEU A 526 6.56 -5.39 3.23
N GLU A 527 6.69 -6.16 2.14
CA GLU A 527 7.95 -6.84 1.81
C GLU A 527 9.07 -5.84 1.46
N ASP A 528 8.75 -4.81 0.67
CA ASP A 528 9.72 -3.77 0.34
C ASP A 528 10.16 -2.98 1.58
N SER A 529 9.19 -2.69 2.46
CA SER A 529 9.44 -2.04 3.74
C SER A 529 10.35 -2.89 4.62
N TYR A 530 10.10 -4.20 4.70
CA TYR A 530 10.90 -5.15 5.45
C TYR A 530 12.33 -5.26 4.90
N GLY A 531 12.49 -5.43 3.58
CA GLY A 531 13.80 -5.50 2.94
C GLY A 531 14.63 -4.25 3.21
N MET A 532 14.05 -3.06 2.98
CA MET A 532 14.73 -1.78 3.22
C MET A 532 15.05 -1.56 4.70
N ALA A 533 14.13 -1.87 5.61
CA ALA A 533 14.37 -1.74 7.05
C ALA A 533 15.49 -2.68 7.52
N GLY A 534 15.55 -3.90 6.98
CA GLY A 534 16.62 -4.87 7.24
C GLY A 534 18.00 -4.35 6.80
N GLU A 535 18.10 -3.82 5.57
CA GLU A 535 19.32 -3.19 5.05
C GLU A 535 19.78 -2.02 5.95
N VAL A 536 18.83 -1.15 6.33
CA VAL A 536 19.13 -0.02 7.21
C VAL A 536 19.56 -0.48 8.59
N ALA A 537 18.93 -1.51 9.17
CA ALA A 537 19.32 -2.05 10.47
C ALA A 537 20.76 -2.60 10.43
N ALA A 538 21.11 -3.34 9.38
CA ALA A 538 22.47 -3.85 9.16
C ALA A 538 23.49 -2.72 8.97
N ALA A 539 23.17 -1.70 8.17
CA ALA A 539 24.05 -0.55 7.95
C ALA A 539 24.26 0.26 9.24
N ARG A 540 23.19 0.53 10.00
CA ARG A 540 23.29 1.21 11.31
C ARG A 540 24.10 0.40 12.32
N ALA A 541 23.94 -0.93 12.35
CA ALA A 541 24.73 -1.77 13.22
C ALA A 541 26.23 -1.69 12.90
N ARG A 542 26.62 -1.58 11.63
CA ARG A 542 28.01 -1.37 11.22
C ARG A 542 28.56 0.03 11.57
N VAL A 543 27.75 1.07 11.37
CA VAL A 543 28.19 2.46 11.48
C VAL A 543 28.11 2.98 12.93
N LEU A 544 27.01 2.67 13.61
CA LEU A 544 26.68 3.21 14.94
C LEU A 544 26.88 2.18 16.05
N GLY A 545 26.89 0.90 15.72
CA GLY A 545 26.91 -0.21 16.67
C GLY A 545 25.54 -0.88 16.82
N ALA A 546 25.56 -2.18 17.21
CA ALA A 546 24.36 -3.02 17.30
C ALA A 546 23.39 -2.57 18.41
N GLU A 547 23.87 -1.96 19.47
CA GLU A 547 23.10 -1.50 20.62
C GLU A 547 22.78 0.01 20.59
N HIS A 548 23.20 0.72 19.53
CA HIS A 548 22.85 2.12 19.38
C HIS A 548 21.33 2.31 19.32
N PRO A 549 20.76 3.34 19.97
CA PRO A 549 19.31 3.58 19.99
C PRO A 549 18.67 3.56 18.61
N ASP A 550 19.27 4.24 17.62
CA ASP A 550 18.75 4.25 16.25
C ASP A 550 18.76 2.89 15.56
N THR A 551 19.76 2.06 15.85
CA THR A 551 19.83 0.67 15.37
C THR A 551 18.68 -0.13 15.96
N LEU A 552 18.46 -0.01 17.28
CA LEU A 552 17.40 -0.73 18.00
C LEU A 552 15.99 -0.27 17.58
N VAL A 553 15.81 1.02 17.23
CA VAL A 553 14.55 1.52 16.65
C VAL A 553 14.28 0.83 15.31
N THR A 554 15.29 0.73 14.44
CA THR A 554 15.10 0.08 13.12
C THR A 554 14.86 -1.42 13.27
N ARG A 555 15.55 -2.11 14.17
CA ARG A 555 15.31 -3.53 14.44
C ARG A 555 13.92 -3.80 15.02
N TYR A 556 13.41 -2.89 15.85
CA TYR A 556 12.03 -2.94 16.32
C TYR A 556 11.03 -2.84 15.17
N GLU A 557 11.28 -1.93 14.20
CA GLU A 557 10.44 -1.82 12.99
C GLU A 557 10.50 -3.08 12.12
N VAL A 558 11.69 -3.68 11.97
CA VAL A 558 11.84 -4.99 11.28
C VAL A 558 10.97 -6.05 11.94
N ALA A 559 10.98 -6.16 13.29
CA ALA A 559 10.14 -7.10 14.00
C ALA A 559 8.63 -6.82 13.81
N TYR A 560 8.24 -5.54 13.79
CA TYR A 560 6.87 -5.13 13.52
C TYR A 560 6.42 -5.55 12.11
N LEU A 561 7.27 -5.34 11.11
CA LEU A 561 6.99 -5.73 9.73
C LEU A 561 6.91 -7.26 9.57
N LEU A 562 7.78 -8.02 10.24
CA LEU A 562 7.68 -9.48 10.29
C LEU A 562 6.32 -9.94 10.84
N GLY A 563 5.86 -9.30 11.92
CA GLY A 563 4.51 -9.55 12.45
C GLY A 563 3.38 -9.20 11.48
N ARG A 564 3.54 -8.09 10.71
CA ARG A 564 2.59 -7.70 9.66
C ARG A 564 2.55 -8.69 8.49
N LEU A 565 3.69 -9.31 8.18
CA LEU A 565 3.85 -10.36 7.16
C LEU A 565 3.41 -11.76 7.67
N GLY A 566 2.99 -11.89 8.92
CA GLY A 566 2.60 -13.18 9.52
C GLY A 566 3.78 -14.06 9.97
N ARG A 567 5.01 -13.59 9.86
CA ARG A 567 6.26 -14.29 10.23
C ARG A 567 6.52 -14.16 11.74
N TRP A 568 5.56 -14.66 12.54
CA TRP A 568 5.53 -14.42 14.00
C TRP A 568 6.69 -15.02 14.78
N THR A 569 7.29 -16.13 14.31
CA THR A 569 8.45 -16.74 14.96
C THR A 569 9.66 -15.81 14.89
N GLU A 570 9.97 -15.29 13.71
CA GLU A 570 11.07 -14.37 13.50
C GLU A 570 10.81 -13.01 14.18
N ALA A 571 9.56 -12.55 14.19
CA ALA A 571 9.17 -11.35 14.93
C ALA A 571 9.43 -11.52 16.44
N LEU A 572 9.08 -12.68 17.02
CA LEU A 572 9.29 -13.00 18.42
C LEU A 572 10.79 -12.97 18.80
N GLU A 573 11.62 -13.60 17.98
CA GLU A 573 13.07 -13.64 18.18
C GLU A 573 13.65 -12.22 18.13
N THR A 574 13.31 -11.47 17.10
CA THR A 574 13.79 -10.09 16.93
C THR A 574 13.32 -9.17 18.07
N TYR A 575 12.06 -9.27 18.51
CA TYR A 575 11.57 -8.47 19.63
C TYR A 575 12.26 -8.83 20.95
N ARG A 576 12.57 -10.12 21.21
CA ARG A 576 13.32 -10.55 22.38
C ARG A 576 14.72 -9.97 22.39
N GLU A 577 15.41 -10.02 21.25
CA GLU A 577 16.75 -9.45 21.11
C GLU A 577 16.73 -7.93 21.33
N VAL A 578 15.77 -7.23 20.72
CA VAL A 578 15.61 -5.78 20.89
C VAL A 578 15.28 -5.43 22.33
N ALA A 579 14.39 -6.18 22.99
CA ALA A 579 14.06 -5.95 24.40
C ALA A 579 15.27 -6.14 25.31
N ALA A 580 16.07 -7.19 25.10
CA ALA A 580 17.29 -7.45 25.86
C ALA A 580 18.35 -6.35 25.63
N ALA A 581 18.57 -5.95 24.38
CA ALA A 581 19.53 -4.89 24.05
C ALA A 581 19.10 -3.54 24.62
N ARG A 582 17.80 -3.18 24.52
CA ARG A 582 17.26 -1.96 25.14
C ARG A 582 17.37 -1.99 26.67
N ALA A 583 17.16 -3.15 27.30
CA ALA A 583 17.34 -3.29 28.74
C ALA A 583 18.77 -3.02 29.18
N ARG A 584 19.78 -3.43 28.38
CA ARG A 584 21.20 -3.13 28.65
C ARG A 584 21.55 -1.67 28.40
N ALA A 585 21.06 -1.09 27.30
CA ALA A 585 21.44 0.25 26.87
C ALA A 585 20.66 1.37 27.61
N LEU A 586 19.37 1.16 27.88
CA LEU A 586 18.45 2.17 28.42
C LEU A 586 17.96 1.83 29.84
N GLY A 587 18.10 0.59 30.25
CA GLY A 587 17.56 0.05 31.50
C GLY A 587 16.25 -0.74 31.31
N PRO A 588 15.94 -1.67 32.26
CA PRO A 588 14.78 -2.54 32.18
C PRO A 588 13.44 -1.80 32.28
N ASP A 589 13.44 -0.64 32.92
CA ASP A 589 12.26 0.20 33.19
C ASP A 589 12.01 1.27 32.12
N HIS A 590 12.91 1.40 31.15
CA HIS A 590 12.74 2.39 30.09
C HIS A 590 11.50 2.08 29.25
N ALA A 591 10.77 3.12 28.85
CA ALA A 591 9.51 3.00 28.09
C ALA A 591 9.65 2.13 26.83
N ASP A 592 10.76 2.28 26.09
CA ASP A 592 11.02 1.51 24.87
C ASP A 592 11.36 0.06 25.15
N THR A 593 12.00 -0.25 26.30
CA THR A 593 12.23 -1.62 26.74
C THR A 593 10.91 -2.30 27.05
N LEU A 594 10.04 -1.62 27.82
CA LEU A 594 8.71 -2.13 28.18
C LEU A 594 7.81 -2.27 26.94
N ALA A 595 7.94 -1.40 25.92
CA ALA A 595 7.25 -1.52 24.63
C ALA A 595 7.69 -2.77 23.86
N ALA A 596 8.99 -3.05 23.77
CA ALA A 596 9.50 -4.25 23.09
C ALA A 596 9.05 -5.54 23.81
N ARG A 597 9.03 -5.56 25.14
CA ARG A 597 8.47 -6.68 25.93
C ARG A 597 6.97 -6.88 25.69
N TYR A 598 6.22 -5.80 25.50
CA TYR A 598 4.80 -5.90 25.17
C TYR A 598 4.59 -6.59 23.81
N GLU A 599 5.33 -6.19 22.77
CA GLU A 599 5.23 -6.82 21.45
C GLU A 599 5.75 -8.27 21.43
N THR A 600 6.70 -8.60 22.31
CA THR A 600 7.08 -10.00 22.56
C THR A 600 5.87 -10.82 23.05
N GLY A 601 5.08 -10.28 23.98
CA GLY A 601 3.84 -10.90 24.44
C GLY A 601 2.78 -11.05 23.35
N VAL A 602 2.63 -10.06 22.48
CA VAL A 602 1.76 -10.13 21.29
C VAL A 602 2.19 -11.29 20.38
N SER A 603 3.48 -11.37 20.08
CA SER A 603 4.04 -12.41 19.20
C SER A 603 3.84 -13.82 19.78
N LEU A 604 4.08 -14.00 21.08
CA LEU A 604 3.78 -15.26 21.80
C LEU A 604 2.32 -15.66 21.68
N GLY A 605 1.41 -14.71 21.93
CA GLY A 605 -0.02 -14.95 21.79
C GLY A 605 -0.46 -15.32 20.36
N ARG A 606 0.19 -14.76 19.33
CA ARG A 606 -0.05 -15.09 17.92
C ARG A 606 0.43 -16.50 17.55
N LEU A 607 1.52 -16.94 18.16
CA LEU A 607 2.07 -18.29 18.00
C LEU A 607 1.32 -19.35 18.83
N GLY A 608 0.26 -18.97 19.57
CA GLY A 608 -0.47 -19.91 20.44
C GLY A 608 0.28 -20.25 21.75
N ARG A 609 1.42 -19.61 22.03
CA ARG A 609 2.19 -19.78 23.28
C ARG A 609 1.57 -18.93 24.41
N THR A 610 0.27 -19.18 24.63
CA THR A 610 -0.61 -18.31 25.43
C THR A 610 -0.23 -18.26 26.90
N GLY A 611 0.28 -19.36 27.47
CA GLY A 611 0.77 -19.41 28.86
C GLY A 611 1.96 -18.47 29.06
N GLU A 612 2.98 -18.56 28.19
CA GLU A 612 4.16 -17.70 28.26
C GLU A 612 3.81 -16.22 28.04
N ALA A 613 2.85 -15.93 27.12
CA ALA A 613 2.35 -14.58 26.93
C ALA A 613 1.69 -14.03 28.19
N LEU A 614 0.89 -14.85 28.89
CA LEU A 614 0.21 -14.47 30.12
C LEU A 614 1.21 -14.15 31.24
N ASP A 615 2.22 -14.98 31.44
CA ASP A 615 3.24 -14.75 32.46
C ASP A 615 4.09 -13.50 32.16
N LEU A 616 4.44 -13.30 30.90
CA LEU A 616 5.14 -12.08 30.47
C LEU A 616 4.29 -10.83 30.74
N TYR A 617 2.99 -10.84 30.40
CA TYR A 617 2.12 -9.68 30.65
C TYR A 617 1.92 -9.41 32.12
N ARG A 618 1.84 -10.44 32.99
CA ARG A 618 1.76 -10.25 34.45
C ARG A 618 2.98 -9.53 34.99
N GLY A 619 4.17 -9.97 34.60
CA GLY A 619 5.42 -9.29 34.99
C GLY A 619 5.44 -7.84 34.43
N LEU A 620 5.07 -7.66 33.17
CA LEU A 620 5.06 -6.33 32.54
C LEU A 620 4.08 -5.35 33.20
N VAL A 621 2.91 -5.84 33.66
CA VAL A 621 1.94 -5.02 34.42
C VAL A 621 2.55 -4.56 35.74
N GLY A 622 3.25 -5.43 36.46
CA GLY A 622 3.97 -5.05 37.68
C GLY A 622 5.00 -3.94 37.44
N ASP A 623 5.85 -4.11 36.42
CA ASP A 623 6.87 -3.13 36.06
C ASP A 623 6.27 -1.80 35.62
N ARG A 624 5.28 -1.82 34.72
CA ARG A 624 4.59 -0.60 34.27
C ARG A 624 3.82 0.11 35.40
N ALA A 625 3.16 -0.63 36.27
CA ALA A 625 2.46 -0.05 37.40
C ALA A 625 3.42 0.68 38.37
N ARG A 626 4.61 0.11 38.57
CA ARG A 626 5.66 0.73 39.40
C ARG A 626 6.24 2.00 38.76
N VAL A 627 6.46 2.01 37.44
CA VAL A 627 7.15 3.11 36.73
C VAL A 627 6.18 4.21 36.30
N GLN A 628 5.02 3.84 35.79
CA GLN A 628 4.07 4.75 35.12
C GLN A 628 2.78 4.92 35.92
N GLY A 629 2.50 4.02 36.86
CA GLY A 629 1.26 3.97 37.63
C GLY A 629 0.26 2.92 37.11
N PRO A 630 -0.64 2.45 38.00
CA PRO A 630 -1.58 1.37 37.69
C PRO A 630 -2.68 1.75 36.68
N THR A 631 -2.96 3.03 36.54
CA THR A 631 -3.98 3.55 35.61
C THR A 631 -3.42 4.14 34.33
N HIS A 632 -2.10 4.10 34.14
CA HIS A 632 -1.47 4.60 32.93
C HIS A 632 -1.96 3.81 31.71
N PRO A 633 -2.23 4.46 30.56
CA PRO A 633 -2.74 3.79 29.36
C PRO A 633 -1.97 2.54 28.95
N GLU A 634 -0.61 2.59 29.01
CA GLU A 634 0.23 1.45 28.67
C GLU A 634 0.16 0.29 29.70
N THR A 635 -0.04 0.61 30.98
CA THR A 635 -0.32 -0.42 32.01
C THR A 635 -1.65 -1.11 31.73
N LEU A 636 -2.70 -0.33 31.42
CA LEU A 636 -4.01 -0.86 31.05
C LEU A 636 -3.99 -1.65 29.75
N ARG A 637 -3.08 -1.28 28.81
CA ARG A 637 -2.86 -2.04 27.57
C ARG A 637 -2.25 -3.42 27.86
N ALA A 638 -1.30 -3.53 28.80
CA ALA A 638 -0.76 -4.81 29.22
C ALA A 638 -1.78 -5.67 29.98
N ARG A 639 -2.60 -5.07 30.86
CA ARG A 639 -3.74 -5.73 31.50
C ARG A 639 -4.77 -6.27 30.51
N HIS A 640 -5.09 -5.51 29.48
CA HIS A 640 -5.92 -5.99 28.38
C HIS A 640 -5.31 -7.24 27.72
N GLY A 641 -3.97 -7.28 27.53
CA GLY A 641 -3.25 -8.47 27.07
C GLY A 641 -3.45 -9.69 27.98
N ILE A 642 -3.54 -9.50 29.31
CA ILE A 642 -3.88 -10.57 30.27
C ILE A 642 -5.26 -11.11 29.99
N GLY A 643 -6.29 -10.24 29.89
CA GLY A 643 -7.67 -10.64 29.63
C GLY A 643 -7.83 -11.46 28.35
N VAL A 644 -7.21 -11.00 27.25
CA VAL A 644 -7.20 -11.70 25.96
C VAL A 644 -6.57 -13.11 26.07
N ASN A 645 -5.42 -13.24 26.77
CA ASN A 645 -4.75 -14.53 26.90
C ASN A 645 -5.47 -15.47 27.86
N LEU A 646 -6.12 -14.97 28.93
CA LEU A 646 -7.02 -15.78 29.76
C LEU A 646 -8.17 -16.37 28.93
N GLY A 647 -8.81 -15.56 28.08
CA GLY A 647 -9.84 -16.04 27.17
C GLY A 647 -9.35 -17.13 26.22
N ARG A 648 -8.14 -16.98 25.65
CA ARG A 648 -7.53 -18.01 24.78
C ARG A 648 -7.22 -19.32 25.50
N LEU A 649 -6.98 -19.27 26.82
CA LEU A 649 -6.81 -20.45 27.66
C LEU A 649 -8.15 -21.06 28.10
N GLY A 650 -9.29 -20.51 27.65
CA GLY A 650 -10.63 -20.96 28.05
C GLY A 650 -11.04 -20.50 29.45
N ARG A 651 -10.25 -19.65 30.13
CA ARG A 651 -10.52 -19.11 31.46
C ARG A 651 -11.43 -17.89 31.37
N TRP A 652 -12.64 -18.08 30.82
CA TRP A 652 -13.55 -16.98 30.45
C TRP A 652 -14.09 -16.19 31.66
N VAL A 653 -14.23 -16.81 32.82
CA VAL A 653 -14.64 -16.09 34.05
C VAL A 653 -13.57 -15.08 34.45
N ASP A 654 -12.30 -15.49 34.47
CA ASP A 654 -11.17 -14.64 34.83
C ASP A 654 -10.94 -13.56 33.75
N ALA A 655 -11.07 -13.95 32.49
CA ALA A 655 -10.96 -13.03 31.35
C ALA A 655 -12.01 -11.92 31.40
N LEU A 656 -13.26 -12.26 31.73
CA LEU A 656 -14.34 -11.29 31.87
C LEU A 656 -14.11 -10.34 33.06
N ALA A 657 -13.65 -10.87 34.19
CA ALA A 657 -13.33 -10.05 35.37
C ALA A 657 -12.24 -9.01 35.03
N GLU A 658 -11.12 -9.47 34.47
CA GLU A 658 -10.02 -8.58 34.08
C GLU A 658 -10.44 -7.55 33.01
N SER A 659 -11.23 -7.97 32.00
CA SER A 659 -11.72 -7.06 30.96
C SER A 659 -12.67 -5.99 31.49
N ARG A 660 -13.52 -6.32 32.47
CA ARG A 660 -14.40 -5.37 33.14
C ARG A 660 -13.62 -4.33 33.93
N ASP A 661 -12.64 -4.78 34.71
CA ASP A 661 -11.77 -3.90 35.49
C ASP A 661 -11.01 -2.93 34.58
N VAL A 662 -10.42 -3.43 33.49
CA VAL A 662 -9.70 -2.61 32.52
C VAL A 662 -10.67 -1.62 31.82
N CYS A 663 -11.87 -2.06 31.47
CA CYS A 663 -12.90 -1.21 30.85
C CYS A 663 -13.27 -0.06 31.77
N ALA A 664 -13.62 -0.35 33.04
CA ALA A 664 -13.99 0.65 34.04
C ALA A 664 -12.86 1.66 34.33
N LEU A 665 -11.59 1.19 34.34
CA LEU A 665 -10.43 2.07 34.48
C LEU A 665 -10.25 2.97 33.27
N ARG A 666 -10.38 2.42 32.04
CA ARG A 666 -10.28 3.20 30.80
C ARG A 666 -11.41 4.21 30.67
N GLU A 667 -12.64 3.87 31.04
CA GLU A 667 -13.77 4.81 31.07
C GLU A 667 -13.49 6.03 31.96
N ARG A 668 -12.90 5.82 33.14
CA ARG A 668 -12.54 6.91 34.05
C ARG A 668 -11.39 7.78 33.57
N VAL A 669 -10.39 7.18 32.92
CA VAL A 669 -9.13 7.87 32.53
C VAL A 669 -9.23 8.48 31.15
N LEU A 670 -9.84 7.78 30.21
CA LEU A 670 -9.87 8.14 28.78
C LEU A 670 -11.26 8.62 28.32
N GLY A 671 -12.30 8.27 29.07
CA GLY A 671 -13.69 8.50 28.69
C GLY A 671 -14.36 7.30 28.03
N PRO A 672 -15.71 7.26 28.03
CA PRO A 672 -16.50 6.12 27.53
C PRO A 672 -16.40 5.91 26.02
N ASP A 673 -16.22 6.96 25.25
CA ASP A 673 -16.17 6.92 23.78
C ASP A 673 -14.72 6.80 23.23
N HIS A 674 -13.72 6.69 24.12
CA HIS A 674 -12.34 6.55 23.68
C HIS A 674 -12.12 5.19 22.96
N PRO A 675 -11.39 5.13 21.85
CA PRO A 675 -11.16 3.89 21.10
C PRO A 675 -10.69 2.71 21.95
N ASP A 676 -9.75 2.92 22.88
CA ASP A 676 -9.25 1.87 23.75
C ASP A 676 -10.30 1.39 24.77
N THR A 677 -11.18 2.28 25.22
CA THR A 677 -12.32 1.93 26.08
C THR A 677 -13.30 1.05 25.32
N LEU A 678 -13.63 1.42 24.07
CA LEU A 678 -14.52 0.64 23.22
C LEU A 678 -13.94 -0.74 22.86
N VAL A 679 -12.61 -0.85 22.71
CA VAL A 679 -11.94 -2.15 22.56
C VAL A 679 -12.11 -3.01 23.81
N SER A 680 -11.92 -2.47 25.02
CA SER A 680 -12.13 -3.22 26.26
C SER A 680 -13.59 -3.62 26.44
N ARG A 681 -14.53 -2.75 26.12
CA ARG A 681 -15.96 -3.03 26.20
C ARG A 681 -16.37 -4.16 25.24
N ARG A 682 -15.78 -4.21 24.05
CA ARG A 682 -15.94 -5.32 23.11
C ARG A 682 -15.43 -6.64 23.69
N GLU A 683 -14.28 -6.64 24.39
CA GLU A 683 -13.76 -7.86 25.06
C GLU A 683 -14.67 -8.31 26.19
N VAL A 684 -15.32 -7.39 26.93
CA VAL A 684 -16.36 -7.74 27.91
C VAL A 684 -17.51 -8.47 27.22
N ALA A 685 -17.99 -7.94 26.09
CA ALA A 685 -19.07 -8.58 25.33
C ALA A 685 -18.67 -9.98 24.83
N VAL A 686 -17.43 -10.16 24.36
CA VAL A 686 -16.90 -11.46 23.96
C VAL A 686 -16.89 -12.44 25.12
N GLY A 687 -16.36 -12.05 26.28
CA GLY A 687 -16.35 -12.89 27.49
C GLY A 687 -17.75 -13.31 27.92
N LEU A 688 -18.71 -12.38 27.88
CA LEU A 688 -20.14 -12.67 28.16
C LEU A 688 -20.71 -13.71 27.18
N GLY A 689 -20.42 -13.56 25.88
CA GLY A 689 -20.87 -14.49 24.84
C GLY A 689 -20.32 -15.92 25.05
N TRP A 690 -19.03 -16.06 25.40
CA TRP A 690 -18.42 -17.36 25.71
C TRP A 690 -19.00 -18.02 26.96
N LEU A 691 -19.46 -17.22 27.91
CA LEU A 691 -20.18 -17.70 29.11
C LEU A 691 -21.68 -17.94 28.86
N GLY A 692 -22.18 -17.86 27.61
CA GLY A 692 -23.55 -18.06 27.26
C GLY A 692 -24.50 -16.89 27.60
N ARG A 693 -23.97 -15.78 28.12
CA ARG A 693 -24.74 -14.60 28.55
C ARG A 693 -25.01 -13.66 27.38
N TRP A 694 -25.65 -14.18 26.30
CA TRP A 694 -25.84 -13.48 25.04
C TRP A 694 -26.66 -12.20 25.13
N ALA A 695 -27.62 -12.12 26.07
CA ALA A 695 -28.42 -10.91 26.27
C ALA A 695 -27.59 -9.74 26.80
N ASP A 696 -26.69 -10.03 27.77
CA ASP A 696 -25.75 -9.04 28.30
C ASP A 696 -24.72 -8.64 27.25
N ALA A 697 -24.21 -9.63 26.50
CA ALA A 697 -23.27 -9.40 25.39
C ALA A 697 -23.86 -8.47 24.32
N LEU A 698 -25.16 -8.66 23.98
CA LEU A 698 -25.85 -7.80 23.01
C LEU A 698 -25.90 -6.34 23.47
N THR A 699 -26.13 -6.11 24.78
CA THR A 699 -26.13 -4.76 25.35
C THR A 699 -24.77 -4.07 25.16
N GLU A 700 -23.68 -4.80 25.44
CA GLU A 700 -22.34 -4.26 25.28
C GLU A 700 -21.98 -4.04 23.81
N TYR A 701 -22.28 -4.99 22.90
CA TYR A 701 -22.03 -4.82 21.46
C TYR A 701 -22.79 -3.65 20.86
N ARG A 702 -24.06 -3.44 21.24
CA ARG A 702 -24.85 -2.26 20.86
C ARG A 702 -24.18 -0.98 21.33
N GLY A 703 -23.82 -0.91 22.61
CA GLY A 703 -23.13 0.25 23.16
C GLY A 703 -21.86 0.61 22.42
N VAL A 704 -21.04 -0.40 22.03
CA VAL A 704 -19.83 -0.20 21.23
C VAL A 704 -20.18 0.29 19.82
N ALA A 705 -21.19 -0.31 19.17
CA ALA A 705 -21.59 0.06 17.82
C ALA A 705 -22.15 1.48 17.77
N ASP A 706 -23.01 1.85 18.73
CA ASP A 706 -23.59 3.18 18.84
C ASP A 706 -22.54 4.27 19.12
N ALA A 707 -21.58 3.97 20.00
CA ALA A 707 -20.47 4.88 20.28
C ALA A 707 -19.58 5.09 19.06
N ARG A 708 -19.24 4.02 18.35
CA ARG A 708 -18.46 4.11 17.10
C ARG A 708 -19.21 4.86 16.00
N GLU A 709 -20.51 4.64 15.88
CA GLU A 709 -21.34 5.36 14.91
C GLU A 709 -21.36 6.86 15.18
N ARG A 710 -21.48 7.29 16.46
CA ARG A 710 -21.42 8.72 16.85
C ARG A 710 -20.06 9.35 16.56
N VAL A 711 -18.97 8.62 16.80
CA VAL A 711 -17.60 9.18 16.73
C VAL A 711 -16.98 9.08 15.34
N LEU A 712 -17.25 7.99 14.64
CA LEU A 712 -16.59 7.64 13.37
C LEU A 712 -17.52 7.76 12.16
N GLY A 713 -18.84 7.75 12.38
CA GLY A 713 -19.85 7.65 11.33
C GLY A 713 -20.34 6.23 11.09
N ALA A 714 -21.52 6.13 10.44
CA ALA A 714 -22.21 4.86 10.22
C ALA A 714 -21.49 3.93 9.21
N ASP A 715 -20.77 4.49 8.27
CA ASP A 715 -20.07 3.82 7.19
C ASP A 715 -18.60 3.44 7.52
N HIS A 716 -18.12 3.89 8.67
CA HIS A 716 -16.74 3.59 9.08
C HIS A 716 -16.52 2.08 9.27
N PRO A 717 -15.40 1.50 8.80
CA PRO A 717 -15.14 0.06 8.89
C PRO A 717 -15.29 -0.53 10.31
N ASP A 718 -14.83 0.21 11.32
CA ASP A 718 -14.94 -0.23 12.72
C ASP A 718 -16.38 -0.21 13.24
N THR A 719 -17.21 0.74 12.77
CA THR A 719 -18.65 0.80 13.07
C THR A 719 -19.35 -0.40 12.44
N LEU A 720 -19.07 -0.68 11.17
CA LEU A 720 -19.63 -1.81 10.45
C LEU A 720 -19.20 -3.15 11.06
N ALA A 721 -17.96 -3.26 11.54
CA ALA A 721 -17.49 -4.44 12.27
C ALA A 721 -18.26 -4.63 13.59
N ALA A 722 -18.48 -3.55 14.36
CA ALA A 722 -19.25 -3.62 15.61
C ALA A 722 -20.73 -3.99 15.37
N ARG A 723 -21.34 -3.50 14.29
CA ARG A 723 -22.71 -3.88 13.89
C ARG A 723 -22.79 -5.35 13.44
N ASN A 724 -21.74 -5.91 12.83
CA ASN A 724 -21.66 -7.35 12.56
C ASN A 724 -21.56 -8.18 13.84
N ASP A 725 -20.79 -7.74 14.84
CA ASP A 725 -20.72 -8.41 16.14
C ASP A 725 -22.11 -8.39 16.84
N GLU A 726 -22.83 -7.26 16.79
CA GLU A 726 -24.22 -7.12 17.28
C GLU A 726 -25.16 -8.10 16.54
N ALA A 727 -25.09 -8.16 15.20
CA ALA A 727 -25.94 -9.04 14.42
C ALA A 727 -25.68 -10.53 14.73
N HIS A 728 -24.42 -10.92 14.88
CA HIS A 728 -24.08 -12.28 15.29
C HIS A 728 -24.66 -12.61 16.69
N CYS A 729 -24.60 -11.67 17.63
CA CYS A 729 -25.18 -11.87 18.95
C CYS A 729 -26.72 -12.05 18.90
N LEU A 730 -27.40 -11.32 18.02
CA LEU A 730 -28.84 -11.50 17.74
C LEU A 730 -29.16 -12.88 17.20
N GLU A 731 -28.32 -13.43 16.30
CA GLU A 731 -28.47 -14.81 15.81
C GLU A 731 -28.39 -15.82 16.96
N ARG A 732 -27.42 -15.66 17.86
CA ARG A 732 -27.23 -16.54 19.02
C ARG A 732 -28.42 -16.50 19.99
N LEU A 733 -29.17 -15.39 19.99
CA LEU A 733 -30.40 -15.21 20.77
C LEU A 733 -31.65 -15.69 20.02
N GLY A 734 -31.53 -16.26 18.82
CA GLY A 734 -32.69 -16.69 18.01
C GLY A 734 -33.46 -15.54 17.33
N ARG A 735 -32.94 -14.29 17.38
CA ARG A 735 -33.55 -13.08 16.79
C ARG A 735 -33.11 -12.91 15.32
N GLY A 736 -33.25 -13.97 14.52
CA GLY A 736 -32.71 -14.02 13.16
C GLY A 736 -33.25 -12.96 12.20
N LYS A 737 -34.51 -12.50 12.36
CA LYS A 737 -35.09 -11.43 11.53
C LYS A 737 -34.38 -10.10 11.75
N GLU A 738 -34.05 -9.77 13.01
CA GLU A 738 -33.32 -8.54 13.36
C GLU A 738 -31.86 -8.61 12.91
N ALA A 739 -31.21 -9.76 13.12
CA ALA A 739 -29.86 -10.01 12.61
C ALA A 739 -29.77 -9.82 11.09
N ALA A 740 -30.70 -10.43 10.33
CA ALA A 740 -30.77 -10.27 8.88
C ALA A 740 -31.01 -8.82 8.44
N GLY A 741 -31.83 -8.07 9.19
CA GLY A 741 -32.02 -6.63 8.96
C GLY A 741 -30.72 -5.84 9.15
N LEU A 742 -29.95 -6.16 10.19
CA LEU A 742 -28.71 -5.48 10.51
C LEU A 742 -27.60 -5.83 9.50
N TYR A 743 -27.46 -7.10 9.11
CA TYR A 743 -26.52 -7.51 8.03
C TYR A 743 -26.82 -6.82 6.70
N ARG A 744 -28.10 -6.69 6.32
CA ARG A 744 -28.51 -5.95 5.11
C ARG A 744 -28.11 -4.48 5.18
N ARG A 745 -28.29 -3.80 6.33
CA ARG A 745 -27.84 -2.41 6.51
C ARG A 745 -26.33 -2.30 6.41
N VAL A 746 -25.59 -3.19 7.04
CA VAL A 746 -24.12 -3.24 6.93
C VAL A 746 -23.66 -3.46 5.49
N ALA A 747 -24.31 -4.37 4.77
CA ALA A 747 -24.02 -4.63 3.37
C ALA A 747 -24.32 -3.39 2.48
N ALA A 748 -25.45 -2.73 2.71
CA ALA A 748 -25.81 -1.51 1.97
C ALA A 748 -24.82 -0.37 2.22
N LEU A 749 -24.38 -0.16 3.45
CA LEU A 749 -23.38 0.87 3.80
C LEU A 749 -21.98 0.55 3.24
N ARG A 750 -21.64 -0.74 3.09
CA ARG A 750 -20.39 -1.15 2.42
C ARG A 750 -20.42 -0.93 0.92
N GLN A 751 -21.61 -0.88 0.30
CA GLN A 751 -21.81 -0.67 -1.13
C GLN A 751 -21.92 0.82 -1.50
N TRP A 752 -22.04 1.75 -0.51
CA TRP A 752 -22.17 3.18 -0.76
C TRP A 752 -20.81 3.86 -0.56
N PRO A 753 -20.19 4.45 -1.60
CA PRO A 753 -19.06 5.33 -1.40
C PRO A 753 -19.53 6.55 -0.64
N ALA A 754 -18.79 7.00 0.37
CA ALA A 754 -19.06 8.22 1.11
C ALA A 754 -19.20 9.40 0.13
N ALA A 755 -20.42 9.75 -0.22
CA ALA A 755 -20.73 10.99 -0.92
C ALA A 755 -20.65 12.12 0.11
N GLY A 756 -19.65 12.99 -0.03
CA GLY A 756 -19.72 14.31 0.56
C GLY A 756 -18.72 14.59 1.68
N GLY A 757 -17.66 15.25 1.28
CA GLY A 757 -16.77 16.04 2.11
C GLY A 757 -15.99 16.98 1.22
N ALA A 758 -16.63 18.11 0.88
CA ALA A 758 -16.03 19.22 0.14
C ALA A 758 -14.85 19.85 0.87
#